data_8c7c1c8f1e16d0543be25087b4109924
#
_entry.id   8c7c1c8f1e16d0543be25087b4109924
#
_cell.length_a   1.000
_cell.length_b   1.000
_cell.length_c   1.000
_cell.angle_alpha   90.00
_cell.angle_beta   90.00
_cell.angle_gamma   90.00
#
_symmetry.space_group_name_H-M   'P 1'
#
loop_
_entity.id
_entity.type
_entity.pdbx_description
1 polymer ?
#
loop_
_entity_poly.entity_id
_entity_poly.type
_entity_poly.pdbx_seq_one_letter_code
_entity_poly.pdbx_strand_id
1 'polypeptide(L)'
;MKKKTILLALLIAVLASCGGGGGGGGAAPQSGGPSPIIPSPGTNPGGNSGSGGNGGNNGSGIIGNGQNPGSGINPQNPSNPGSGLMPQNPNVPDQFPKPTDNRQTTGTGVKLGVLDDDFVSGDAFTQRFYKDPFLLVGTRFDEVLRQEFGNRFEALAKDQGIPGRDDHGLMVATIMAGKSGKGATGSTVYGASFGESNGSVIIDTNKYIELRNKGVKIYNQSFGTPNEFNMPGINYRNEIWNSLNTAGVWTQAQIDQKVNELIDFYKDSVNDGALFVWAAGNRKKVGGNVVTLNNPTIQAGLQEYIPSLYKGWIAVVGVRDDGTEFGPHLARAGAARMWTISANGYCELSGCSEYGSSFAAPRVTAAAAKVKEKFPWMTGHELKQTLLTTAKDLGDPGVDGIFGWGLLDEQKALKGPAQFNSELLVGKSGVNAGLKGQFNANITNNLTSIFENDIDGEGGLKKSGNGKLILTGNNSYQGSTDIEEGTLEIYGDNGSNITIKNQGTLITYPKTMIGLKNYNGNVIPKNVENNGGTLENKGSGAVITGNYTATNGSVTKAEIGTKLTVKGAVNLNGGNTLRQTMSGYITAKPLSSTVIEAEKGINGTFDKVETPELINGSATVEGNKVVSTVSRKNVEDYVSTLSLSDTMRNNTAQNLETSFKELDSQIENGNTENVKSFSRSAALIQKMSLPNAAAVLDSLSGQIYASAQALTFQHSQTVNKDLSNRLVMLGTLDNVGDNAGLWVTGIEANGRLRQEGFGVGKTHTYGGQVGIDKAFGNSLILGTALSYSKSDV
;
A
#
# COMPACT_ATOMS: atom_id res chain seq x y z
N MET A 1 -68.36 27.54 44.28
CA MET A 1 -67.10 27.13 43.58
C MET A 1 -65.91 27.49 44.47
N LYS A 2 -65.38 26.52 45.18
CA LYS A 2 -64.15 26.72 46.02
C LYS A 2 -62.97 26.56 45.10
N LYS A 3 -62.15 27.61 44.96
CA LYS A 3 -60.87 27.58 44.22
C LYS A 3 -59.89 26.64 44.95
N LYS A 4 -59.53 25.53 44.32
CA LYS A 4 -58.46 24.69 44.82
C LYS A 4 -57.12 25.40 44.55
N THR A 5 -56.32 25.61 45.58
CA THR A 5 -54.99 26.17 45.46
C THR A 5 -54.03 24.98 45.19
N ILE A 6 -53.52 24.92 44.00
CA ILE A 6 -52.51 23.94 43.65
C ILE A 6 -51.13 24.59 43.88
N LEU A 7 -50.37 24.07 44.82
CA LEU A 7 -48.99 24.49 45.09
C LEU A 7 -48.10 23.47 44.49
N LEU A 8 -47.42 23.82 43.38
CA LEU A 8 -46.47 22.99 42.70
C LEU A 8 -45.07 23.31 43.17
N ALA A 9 -44.43 22.40 43.90
CA ALA A 9 -43.00 22.46 44.15
C ALA A 9 -42.28 21.75 43.01
N LEU A 10 -41.71 22.52 42.07
CA LEU A 10 -40.96 21.99 40.93
C LEU A 10 -39.51 21.81 41.38
N LEU A 11 -39.07 20.58 41.60
CA LEU A 11 -37.64 20.24 41.75
C LEU A 11 -37.12 19.81 40.39
N ILE A 12 -36.57 20.77 39.64
CA ILE A 12 -35.89 20.47 38.35
C ILE A 12 -34.44 20.15 38.68
N ALA A 13 -34.08 18.89 38.66
CA ALA A 13 -32.67 18.45 38.60
C ALA A 13 -32.24 18.38 37.12
N VAL A 14 -31.60 19.46 36.63
CA VAL A 14 -30.95 19.46 35.33
C VAL A 14 -29.58 18.84 35.49
N LEU A 15 -29.46 17.56 35.15
CA LEU A 15 -28.17 16.94 34.92
C LEU A 15 -27.74 17.24 33.48
N ALA A 16 -26.92 18.27 33.31
CA ALA A 16 -26.21 18.55 32.07
C ALA A 16 -25.05 17.58 31.96
N SER A 17 -25.16 16.58 31.12
CA SER A 17 -24.00 15.81 30.65
C SER A 17 -23.45 16.44 29.38
N CYS A 18 -22.35 17.18 29.52
CA CYS A 18 -21.51 17.57 28.39
C CYS A 18 -20.75 16.34 27.87
N GLY A 19 -21.11 15.89 26.69
CA GLY A 19 -20.34 14.94 25.93
C GLY A 19 -20.16 15.47 24.53
N GLY A 20 -18.98 16.01 24.28
CA GLY A 20 -18.60 16.56 22.98
C GLY A 20 -18.28 15.51 21.94
N GLY A 21 -18.46 15.87 20.74
CA GLY A 21 -17.57 15.51 19.69
C GLY A 21 -18.11 15.13 18.36
N GLY A 22 -18.18 15.98 17.43
CA GLY A 22 -17.83 15.96 16.00
C GLY A 22 -17.94 14.64 15.23
N GLY A 23 -18.56 14.52 14.14
CA GLY A 23 -18.71 15.25 12.95
C GLY A 23 -18.54 14.39 11.73
N GLY A 24 -19.51 14.38 10.81
CA GLY A 24 -19.36 14.16 9.36
C GLY A 24 -19.50 12.73 8.89
N GLY A 25 -20.58 12.38 8.33
CA GLY A 25 -21.15 12.53 7.02
C GLY A 25 -20.96 11.35 6.11
N GLY A 26 -22.06 10.70 5.74
CA GLY A 26 -22.20 10.17 4.39
C GLY A 26 -22.41 8.67 4.19
N ALA A 27 -23.69 8.29 4.09
CA ALA A 27 -24.27 7.23 3.25
C ALA A 27 -23.98 5.75 3.56
N ALA A 28 -25.10 5.10 3.91
CA ALA A 28 -25.36 3.67 4.01
C ALA A 28 -25.52 3.01 2.63
N PRO A 29 -25.83 1.66 2.47
CA PRO A 29 -26.42 0.77 3.47
C PRO A 29 -25.93 -0.70 3.50
N GLN A 30 -26.40 -1.41 4.54
CA GLN A 30 -26.72 -2.85 4.69
C GLN A 30 -25.58 -3.86 4.89
N SER A 31 -25.61 -4.67 5.86
CA SER A 31 -26.38 -5.72 6.51
C SER A 31 -25.51 -6.63 7.38
N GLY A 32 -25.94 -6.89 8.58
CA GLY A 32 -26.11 -8.20 9.19
C GLY A 32 -24.90 -8.95 9.76
N GLY A 33 -24.88 -9.06 11.11
CA GLY A 33 -24.41 -10.23 11.84
C GLY A 33 -23.18 -10.04 12.72
N PRO A 34 -22.92 -10.90 13.71
CA PRO A 34 -22.95 -10.53 15.11
C PRO A 34 -21.56 -10.24 15.71
N SER A 35 -21.57 -9.54 16.82
CA SER A 35 -20.44 -9.09 17.66
C SER A 35 -19.68 -10.24 18.30
N PRO A 36 -18.35 -10.13 18.50
CA PRO A 36 -17.63 -10.89 19.51
C PRO A 36 -17.26 -10.02 20.74
N ILE A 37 -17.28 -10.70 21.84
CA ILE A 37 -17.03 -10.34 23.23
C ILE A 37 -15.59 -9.87 23.45
N ILE A 38 -15.42 -8.76 24.19
CA ILE A 38 -14.14 -8.26 24.71
C ILE A 38 -13.94 -8.81 26.13
N PRO A 39 -12.76 -9.24 26.53
CA PRO A 39 -12.36 -9.33 27.93
C PRO A 39 -11.42 -8.18 28.33
N SER A 40 -11.69 -7.57 29.46
CA SER A 40 -10.95 -6.50 30.11
C SER A 40 -9.73 -6.99 30.89
N PRO A 41 -8.78 -6.08 31.25
CA PRO A 41 -7.44 -6.42 31.71
C PRO A 41 -7.34 -6.55 33.23
N GLY A 42 -6.45 -7.44 33.67
CA GLY A 42 -6.04 -7.63 35.06
C GLY A 42 -4.71 -6.97 35.37
N THR A 43 -4.68 -6.41 36.52
CA THR A 43 -3.68 -5.61 37.22
C THR A 43 -2.37 -6.30 37.55
N ASN A 44 -1.31 -5.47 37.55
CA ASN A 44 0.01 -5.71 38.21
C ASN A 44 -0.09 -5.89 39.75
N PRO A 45 0.88 -6.51 40.42
CA PRO A 45 2.03 -5.76 40.92
C PRO A 45 3.40 -6.53 41.12
N GLY A 46 4.50 -5.84 40.91
CA GLY A 46 5.54 -5.51 41.88
C GLY A 46 6.66 -6.50 42.25
N GLY A 47 7.90 -5.99 42.25
CA GLY A 47 9.00 -6.39 43.17
C GLY A 47 10.23 -6.98 42.48
N ASN A 48 11.23 -6.30 42.26
CA ASN A 48 12.40 -5.75 42.98
C ASN A 48 13.62 -6.71 43.09
N SER A 49 14.81 -6.12 42.87
CA SER A 49 16.19 -6.51 43.28
C SER A 49 16.88 -7.61 42.44
N GLY A 50 18.12 -7.49 42.06
CA GLY A 50 19.21 -6.63 42.39
C GLY A 50 20.54 -7.26 41.95
N SER A 51 21.55 -6.41 41.72
CA SER A 51 23.00 -6.66 41.80
C SER A 51 23.60 -7.75 40.86
N GLY A 52 24.67 -7.53 40.23
CA GLY A 52 25.89 -6.79 40.38
C GLY A 52 26.99 -7.43 39.57
N GLY A 53 27.96 -6.64 39.22
CA GLY A 53 29.33 -7.09 39.24
C GLY A 53 30.11 -7.23 37.94
N ASN A 54 30.86 -6.19 37.63
CA ASN A 54 32.31 -6.18 37.43
C ASN A 54 32.96 -7.05 36.35
N GLY A 55 33.73 -6.46 35.55
CA GLY A 55 35.09 -6.09 35.43
C GLY A 55 35.56 -6.38 34.02
N GLY A 56 36.32 -5.69 33.34
CA GLY A 56 37.52 -5.01 33.51
C GLY A 56 38.30 -5.07 32.25
N ASN A 57 38.69 -3.96 31.78
CA ASN A 57 40.07 -3.46 31.60
C ASN A 57 40.88 -3.79 30.35
N ASN A 58 41.52 -2.74 29.90
CA ASN A 58 42.81 -2.55 29.20
C ASN A 58 42.79 -2.55 27.68
N GLY A 59 43.38 -1.60 27.02
CA GLY A 59 44.20 -0.49 27.38
C GLY A 59 44.97 0.03 26.18
N SER A 60 45.38 1.25 26.31
CA SER A 60 46.56 1.94 25.70
C SER A 60 46.52 2.15 24.18
N GLY A 61 46.89 3.27 23.68
CA GLY A 61 47.51 4.50 24.13
C GLY A 61 48.01 5.28 22.97
N ILE A 62 47.99 6.53 23.21
CA ILE A 62 49.07 7.53 23.15
C ILE A 62 49.28 8.35 21.88
N ILE A 63 49.04 9.65 22.06
CA ILE A 63 49.82 10.91 21.77
C ILE A 63 49.92 11.32 20.28
N GLY A 64 49.76 12.58 19.94
CA GLY A 64 50.00 13.85 20.51
C GLY A 64 49.71 15.04 19.64
N ASN A 65 49.46 16.09 20.29
CA ASN A 65 49.86 17.49 20.19
C ASN A 65 50.08 18.19 18.84
N GLY A 66 49.49 19.40 18.79
CA GLY A 66 50.07 20.51 18.06
C GLY A 66 49.17 21.71 17.76
N GLN A 67 48.90 22.50 18.74
CA GLN A 67 48.88 24.02 18.75
C GLN A 67 48.32 24.81 17.57
N ASN A 68 47.34 25.66 17.92
CA ASN A 68 47.03 26.98 17.38
C ASN A 68 48.17 27.97 17.64
N PRO A 69 48.38 29.12 16.93
CA PRO A 69 47.49 30.28 17.09
C PRO A 69 47.42 31.24 15.89
N GLY A 70 46.48 32.20 15.96
CA GLY A 70 46.75 33.52 15.47
C GLY A 70 45.70 34.18 14.57
N SER A 71 44.77 34.88 15.15
CA SER A 71 44.38 36.31 14.99
C SER A 71 44.32 36.94 13.57
N GLY A 72 43.21 37.60 13.29
CA GLY A 72 43.20 38.71 12.35
C GLY A 72 41.89 39.13 11.74
N ILE A 73 41.14 39.95 12.44
CA ILE A 73 40.41 41.18 11.99
C ILE A 73 39.36 41.08 10.85
N ASN A 74 38.16 41.36 11.26
CA ASN A 74 36.99 41.83 10.51
C ASN A 74 37.28 43.05 9.60
N PRO A 75 36.60 43.18 8.42
CA PRO A 75 35.67 44.31 8.36
C PRO A 75 34.28 43.98 7.80
N GLN A 76 33.35 44.67 8.39
CA GLN A 76 31.95 44.84 8.09
C GLN A 76 31.61 44.95 6.60
N ASN A 77 30.50 44.32 6.22
CA ASN A 77 29.74 44.75 5.06
C ASN A 77 28.23 44.59 5.30
N PRO A 78 27.41 45.37 4.64
CA PRO A 78 26.14 45.82 5.18
C PRO A 78 24.98 44.88 4.91
N SER A 79 24.07 44.95 5.87
CA SER A 79 22.72 44.49 5.89
C SER A 79 22.00 44.30 4.55
N ASN A 80 21.65 43.08 4.25
CA ASN A 80 20.57 42.71 3.31
C ASN A 80 19.30 42.39 4.14
N PRO A 81 18.16 43.02 3.86
CA PRO A 81 16.96 42.84 4.67
C PRO A 81 16.33 41.47 4.40
N GLY A 82 16.20 40.74 5.44
CA GLY A 82 15.60 39.48 5.76
C GLY A 82 14.68 38.81 4.77
N SER A 83 15.10 37.67 4.30
CA SER A 83 14.19 36.56 4.00
C SER A 83 13.68 35.99 5.32
N GLY A 84 12.43 36.25 5.65
CA GLY A 84 11.76 35.73 6.83
C GLY A 84 11.48 34.21 6.73
N LEU A 85 12.53 33.41 6.51
CA LEU A 85 12.49 31.98 6.70
C LEU A 85 12.96 31.73 8.13
N MET A 86 12.08 31.07 8.95
CA MET A 86 12.48 30.60 10.25
C MET A 86 13.77 29.77 10.16
N PRO A 87 14.75 29.95 11.04
CA PRO A 87 15.92 29.08 11.08
C PRO A 87 15.43 27.65 11.33
N GLN A 88 15.83 26.72 10.47
CA GLN A 88 15.55 25.31 10.67
C GLN A 88 16.26 24.86 11.95
N ASN A 89 15.48 24.46 12.96
CA ASN A 89 15.96 23.81 14.16
C ASN A 89 16.58 22.47 13.77
N PRO A 90 17.87 22.18 14.04
CA PRO A 90 18.52 20.92 13.67
C PRO A 90 17.91 19.68 14.36
N ASN A 91 16.97 19.85 15.28
CA ASN A 91 16.27 18.79 16.00
C ASN A 91 14.81 18.60 15.55
N VAL A 92 14.38 19.17 14.40
CA VAL A 92 13.09 18.84 13.83
C VAL A 92 13.20 17.45 13.18
N PRO A 93 12.34 16.48 13.58
CA PRO A 93 12.28 15.17 12.90
C PRO A 93 12.13 15.36 11.39
N ASP A 94 12.75 14.48 10.61
CA ASP A 94 12.65 14.52 9.15
C ASP A 94 11.18 14.69 8.74
N GLN A 95 10.84 15.82 8.15
CA GLN A 95 9.45 16.18 7.83
C GLN A 95 8.83 15.21 6.82
N PHE A 96 9.67 14.42 6.14
CA PHE A 96 9.28 13.43 5.14
C PHE A 96 10.01 12.09 5.36
N PRO A 97 9.67 11.33 6.41
CA PRO A 97 10.29 10.03 6.64
C PRO A 97 9.98 9.09 5.47
N LYS A 98 10.96 8.29 5.08
CA LYS A 98 10.77 7.25 4.05
C LYS A 98 9.71 6.27 4.54
N PRO A 99 8.62 6.04 3.81
CA PRO A 99 7.63 5.05 4.19
C PRO A 99 8.18 3.64 4.01
N THR A 100 7.77 2.73 4.88
CA THR A 100 8.07 1.30 4.84
C THR A 100 6.78 0.49 4.87
N ASP A 101 6.82 -0.70 4.32
CA ASP A 101 5.69 -1.63 4.37
C ASP A 101 6.03 -2.88 5.19
N ASN A 102 5.72 -2.84 6.46
CA ASN A 102 6.00 -3.92 7.41
C ASN A 102 4.88 -4.97 7.52
N ARG A 103 3.96 -5.04 6.55
CA ARG A 103 2.90 -6.05 6.54
C ARG A 103 3.51 -7.44 6.52
N GLN A 104 3.06 -8.29 7.44
CA GLN A 104 3.38 -9.72 7.42
C GLN A 104 2.52 -10.38 6.33
N THR A 105 3.14 -11.22 5.52
CA THR A 105 2.48 -11.91 4.42
C THR A 105 2.51 -13.42 4.64
N THR A 106 1.40 -14.06 4.35
CA THR A 106 1.22 -15.51 4.47
C THR A 106 0.73 -16.14 3.15
N GLY A 107 0.63 -15.35 2.07
CA GLY A 107 0.00 -15.74 0.81
C GLY A 107 -1.52 -15.62 0.83
N THR A 108 -2.09 -14.87 1.79
CA THR A 108 -3.55 -14.71 1.93
C THR A 108 -4.18 -14.15 0.67
N GLY A 109 -5.28 -14.77 0.22
CA GLY A 109 -6.00 -14.38 -1.00
C GLY A 109 -5.36 -14.89 -2.30
N VAL A 110 -4.19 -15.55 -2.24
CA VAL A 110 -3.51 -16.12 -3.40
C VAL A 110 -3.91 -17.58 -3.58
N LYS A 111 -4.23 -17.96 -4.83
CA LYS A 111 -4.56 -19.32 -5.23
C LYS A 111 -3.35 -19.99 -5.88
N LEU A 112 -2.93 -21.10 -5.31
CA LEU A 112 -1.81 -21.90 -5.78
C LEU A 112 -2.31 -23.20 -6.42
N GLY A 113 -1.73 -23.58 -7.55
CA GLY A 113 -1.95 -24.88 -8.18
C GLY A 113 -0.74 -25.78 -7.99
N VAL A 114 -0.95 -27.01 -7.65
CA VAL A 114 0.08 -28.04 -7.64
C VAL A 114 -0.38 -29.21 -8.50
N LEU A 115 0.42 -29.55 -9.50
CA LEU A 115 0.25 -30.77 -10.27
C LEU A 115 1.38 -31.72 -9.83
N ASP A 116 1.01 -32.87 -9.26
CA ASP A 116 1.97 -33.81 -8.68
C ASP A 116 1.32 -35.19 -8.55
N ASP A 117 1.91 -36.09 -7.76
CA ASP A 117 1.30 -37.36 -7.38
C ASP A 117 -0.05 -37.17 -6.69
N ASP A 118 -0.64 -38.22 -6.25
CA ASP A 118 -2.01 -38.24 -5.79
C ASP A 118 -2.39 -37.27 -4.65
N PHE A 119 -3.53 -36.62 -4.85
CA PHE A 119 -4.28 -35.87 -3.82
C PHE A 119 -5.68 -36.48 -3.59
N VAL A 120 -5.84 -37.79 -3.76
CA VAL A 120 -7.15 -38.44 -3.70
C VAL A 120 -7.63 -38.58 -2.27
N SER A 121 -8.80 -38.04 -1.98
CA SER A 121 -9.42 -38.17 -0.67
C SER A 121 -9.90 -39.62 -0.41
N GLY A 122 -9.69 -40.13 0.78
CA GLY A 122 -10.30 -41.36 1.26
C GLY A 122 -9.43 -42.62 1.20
N ASP A 123 -8.25 -42.53 0.63
CA ASP A 123 -7.35 -43.65 0.56
C ASP A 123 -6.25 -43.63 1.64
N ALA A 124 -5.86 -44.77 2.14
CA ALA A 124 -4.75 -44.89 3.07
C ALA A 124 -3.41 -44.81 2.33
N PHE A 125 -2.45 -44.14 2.95
CA PHE A 125 -1.09 -44.11 2.45
C PHE A 125 -0.48 -45.50 2.36
N THR A 126 0.08 -45.81 1.20
CA THR A 126 1.03 -46.91 1.06
C THR A 126 2.42 -46.30 0.94
N GLN A 127 3.25 -46.59 1.94
CA GLN A 127 4.65 -46.13 1.93
C GLN A 127 5.39 -46.74 0.75
N ARG A 128 5.71 -45.94 -0.27
CA ARG A 128 6.41 -46.44 -1.45
C ARG A 128 7.88 -45.98 -1.51
N PHE A 129 8.21 -44.81 -1.04
CA PHE A 129 9.54 -44.22 -1.18
C PHE A 129 10.21 -43.81 0.15
N TYR A 130 9.46 -43.56 1.19
CA TYR A 130 9.98 -42.96 2.42
C TYR A 130 9.80 -43.91 3.58
N LYS A 131 10.91 -44.36 4.20
CA LYS A 131 10.93 -45.28 5.34
C LYS A 131 10.54 -44.60 6.66
N ASP A 132 10.33 -43.30 6.65
CA ASP A 132 10.08 -42.51 7.85
C ASP A 132 8.65 -41.96 7.88
N PRO A 133 8.01 -41.97 9.05
CA PRO A 133 6.58 -41.67 9.21
C PRO A 133 6.34 -40.14 9.31
N PHE A 134 6.55 -39.38 8.27
CA PHE A 134 5.87 -38.08 8.19
C PHE A 134 4.34 -38.30 8.24
N LEU A 135 3.93 -39.43 7.69
CA LEU A 135 2.56 -39.88 7.66
C LEU A 135 2.51 -41.27 8.29
N LEU A 136 1.72 -41.40 9.33
CA LEU A 136 1.45 -42.70 9.94
C LEU A 136 0.81 -43.63 8.90
N VAL A 137 1.42 -44.81 8.66
CA VAL A 137 0.86 -45.83 7.78
C VAL A 137 -0.59 -46.11 8.20
N GLY A 138 -1.52 -46.04 7.25
CA GLY A 138 -2.95 -46.16 7.48
C GLY A 138 -3.72 -44.88 7.71
N THR A 139 -3.03 -43.71 7.79
CA THR A 139 -3.69 -42.40 7.81
C THR A 139 -4.22 -42.03 6.42
N ARG A 140 -5.39 -41.41 6.34
CA ARG A 140 -6.01 -41.04 5.07
C ARG A 140 -5.48 -39.68 4.57
N PHE A 141 -5.36 -39.54 3.26
CA PHE A 141 -4.94 -38.30 2.62
C PHE A 141 -5.81 -37.09 3.05
N ASP A 142 -7.12 -37.25 3.08
CA ASP A 142 -8.04 -36.18 3.47
C ASP A 142 -7.88 -35.77 4.93
N GLU A 143 -7.45 -36.66 5.81
CA GLU A 143 -7.20 -36.35 7.20
C GLU A 143 -5.94 -35.49 7.37
N VAL A 144 -4.85 -35.81 6.67
CA VAL A 144 -3.61 -35.03 6.70
C VAL A 144 -3.80 -33.70 6.02
N LEU A 145 -4.47 -33.65 4.86
CA LEU A 145 -4.80 -32.40 4.19
C LEU A 145 -5.64 -31.49 5.09
N ARG A 146 -6.57 -32.03 5.87
CA ARG A 146 -7.37 -31.25 6.83
C ARG A 146 -6.51 -30.73 7.98
N GLN A 147 -5.57 -31.50 8.48
CA GLN A 147 -4.66 -31.09 9.55
C GLN A 147 -3.73 -29.96 9.08
N GLU A 148 -3.15 -30.08 7.89
CA GLU A 148 -2.18 -29.12 7.33
C GLU A 148 -2.85 -27.86 6.79
N PHE A 149 -3.99 -27.98 6.15
CA PHE A 149 -4.60 -26.87 5.39
C PHE A 149 -5.97 -26.41 5.91
N GLY A 150 -6.66 -27.24 6.74
CA GLY A 150 -8.06 -26.97 7.08
C GLY A 150 -8.95 -27.06 5.83
N ASN A 151 -9.65 -25.97 5.51
CA ASN A 151 -10.49 -25.84 4.31
C ASN A 151 -9.80 -25.13 3.14
N ARG A 152 -8.49 -24.89 3.22
CA ARG A 152 -7.72 -24.19 2.19
C ARG A 152 -7.15 -25.11 1.10
N PHE A 153 -7.39 -26.40 1.15
CA PHE A 153 -6.99 -27.34 0.13
C PHE A 153 -8.20 -27.97 -0.55
N GLU A 154 -8.16 -28.00 -1.88
CA GLU A 154 -9.15 -28.69 -2.70
C GLU A 154 -8.42 -29.60 -3.70
N ALA A 155 -8.64 -30.92 -3.58
CA ALA A 155 -8.21 -31.87 -4.59
C ALA A 155 -9.16 -31.80 -5.79
N LEU A 156 -8.63 -31.58 -6.99
CA LEU A 156 -9.41 -31.65 -8.23
C LEU A 156 -9.73 -33.09 -8.59
N ALA A 157 -10.75 -33.26 -9.40
CA ALA A 157 -11.46 -34.50 -9.67
C ALA A 157 -10.62 -35.82 -9.63
N LYS A 158 -11.17 -36.80 -8.99
CA LYS A 158 -10.64 -38.14 -8.78
C LYS A 158 -10.22 -38.79 -10.10
N ASP A 159 -8.94 -38.99 -10.30
CA ASP A 159 -8.50 -40.01 -11.26
C ASP A 159 -8.85 -41.39 -10.72
N GLN A 160 -9.74 -42.07 -11.43
CA GLN A 160 -10.05 -43.43 -11.10
C GLN A 160 -8.94 -44.32 -11.68
N GLY A 161 -8.17 -44.93 -10.81
CA GLY A 161 -7.60 -46.22 -11.14
C GLY A 161 -6.10 -46.35 -11.33
N ILE A 162 -5.24 -45.65 -10.58
CA ILE A 162 -3.84 -46.06 -10.52
C ILE A 162 -3.51 -46.54 -9.10
N PRO A 163 -3.25 -47.83 -8.90
CA PRO A 163 -2.73 -48.35 -7.64
C PRO A 163 -1.26 -47.97 -7.45
N GLY A 164 -0.94 -47.37 -6.37
CA GLY A 164 0.43 -47.07 -6.00
C GLY A 164 0.63 -45.59 -5.79
N ARG A 165 0.15 -45.14 -4.64
CA ARG A 165 0.11 -43.72 -4.28
C ARG A 165 1.35 -43.33 -3.54
N ASP A 166 1.96 -42.29 -4.03
CA ASP A 166 3.11 -41.63 -3.44
C ASP A 166 2.60 -40.43 -2.61
N ASP A 167 3.28 -40.17 -1.50
CA ASP A 167 3.01 -39.00 -0.67
C ASP A 167 3.79 -37.75 -1.10
N HIS A 168 4.50 -37.80 -2.23
CA HIS A 168 5.34 -36.73 -2.75
C HIS A 168 4.54 -35.43 -2.98
N GLY A 169 3.40 -35.48 -3.65
CA GLY A 169 2.57 -34.31 -3.91
C GLY A 169 2.06 -33.66 -2.62
N LEU A 170 1.72 -34.46 -1.62
CA LEU A 170 1.32 -33.96 -0.31
C LEU A 170 2.47 -33.25 0.41
N MET A 171 3.70 -33.83 0.39
CA MET A 171 4.88 -33.19 0.98
C MET A 171 5.18 -31.86 0.29
N VAL A 172 5.16 -31.84 -1.05
CA VAL A 172 5.35 -30.63 -1.86
C VAL A 172 4.31 -29.56 -1.49
N ALA A 173 3.03 -29.93 -1.45
CA ALA A 173 1.96 -29.00 -1.06
C ALA A 173 2.14 -28.50 0.39
N THR A 174 2.56 -29.38 1.32
CA THR A 174 2.78 -29.02 2.72
C THR A 174 3.94 -28.03 2.87
N ILE A 175 5.07 -28.24 2.19
CA ILE A 175 6.19 -27.28 2.16
C ILE A 175 5.72 -25.94 1.59
N MET A 176 4.91 -25.97 0.51
CA MET A 176 4.42 -24.78 -0.16
C MET A 176 3.50 -23.93 0.72
N ALA A 177 2.51 -24.56 1.39
CA ALA A 177 1.44 -23.81 2.05
C ALA A 177 0.80 -24.49 3.27
N GLY A 178 1.29 -25.67 3.71
CA GLY A 178 0.85 -26.35 4.91
C GLY A 178 1.41 -25.69 6.18
N LYS A 179 0.80 -26.00 7.31
CA LYS A 179 1.25 -25.49 8.64
C LYS A 179 2.69 -25.90 8.94
N SER A 180 3.03 -27.16 8.70
CA SER A 180 4.34 -27.74 9.01
C SER A 180 5.43 -27.20 8.07
N GLY A 181 5.09 -26.84 6.83
CA GLY A 181 6.02 -26.36 5.81
C GLY A 181 6.45 -24.91 5.97
N LYS A 182 5.74 -24.12 6.79
CA LYS A 182 6.03 -22.69 7.05
C LYS A 182 6.09 -21.80 5.79
N GLY A 183 5.55 -22.28 4.67
CA GLY A 183 5.49 -21.54 3.41
C GLY A 183 4.40 -20.46 3.39
N ALA A 184 3.58 -20.46 2.35
CA ALA A 184 2.47 -19.52 2.16
C ALA A 184 1.19 -20.01 2.86
N THR A 185 1.22 -20.09 4.18
CA THR A 185 0.20 -20.73 5.03
C THR A 185 -1.19 -20.08 4.97
N GLY A 186 -1.35 -18.92 4.35
CA GLY A 186 -2.63 -18.24 4.10
C GLY A 186 -3.22 -18.52 2.71
N SER A 187 -2.47 -19.15 1.80
CA SER A 187 -2.90 -19.41 0.43
C SER A 187 -3.94 -20.53 0.36
N THR A 188 -4.80 -20.46 -0.66
CA THR A 188 -5.67 -21.57 -1.06
C THR A 188 -4.94 -22.43 -2.07
N VAL A 189 -4.90 -23.76 -1.84
CA VAL A 189 -4.18 -24.72 -2.68
C VAL A 189 -5.18 -25.58 -3.44
N TYR A 190 -4.96 -25.72 -4.73
CA TYR A 190 -5.66 -26.67 -5.60
C TYR A 190 -4.68 -27.73 -6.07
N GLY A 191 -4.90 -28.97 -5.68
CA GLY A 191 -4.09 -30.13 -6.05
C GLY A 191 -4.70 -30.88 -7.22
N ALA A 192 -3.91 -31.16 -8.24
CA ALA A 192 -4.28 -32.03 -9.35
C ALA A 192 -3.27 -33.17 -9.47
N SER A 193 -3.78 -34.40 -9.49
CA SER A 193 -2.94 -35.59 -9.64
C SER A 193 -2.65 -35.86 -11.11
N PHE A 194 -1.41 -36.17 -11.45
CA PHE A 194 -1.09 -36.75 -12.74
C PHE A 194 -1.17 -38.29 -12.68
N GLY A 195 -1.34 -38.90 -13.86
CA GLY A 195 -1.32 -40.31 -13.99
C GLY A 195 0.08 -40.88 -14.17
N GLU A 196 0.30 -42.14 -13.78
CA GLU A 196 1.51 -42.90 -14.14
C GLU A 196 1.15 -44.09 -15.02
N SER A 197 1.94 -44.31 -16.05
CA SER A 197 1.90 -45.56 -16.83
C SER A 197 3.32 -46.05 -17.11
N ASN A 198 3.60 -47.29 -16.73
CA ASN A 198 4.90 -47.92 -16.92
C ASN A 198 6.10 -47.11 -16.37
N GLY A 199 5.91 -46.42 -15.24
CA GLY A 199 6.94 -45.58 -14.63
C GLY A 199 7.13 -44.20 -15.30
N SER A 200 6.23 -43.82 -16.19
CA SER A 200 6.21 -42.47 -16.83
C SER A 200 5.03 -41.66 -16.36
N VAL A 201 5.28 -40.42 -16.01
CA VAL A 201 4.26 -39.44 -15.63
C VAL A 201 3.38 -39.09 -16.84
N ILE A 202 2.07 -39.12 -16.65
CA ILE A 202 1.08 -38.73 -17.66
C ILE A 202 0.48 -37.36 -17.28
N ILE A 203 0.75 -36.36 -18.08
CA ILE A 203 0.19 -35.02 -17.90
C ILE A 203 -1.06 -34.87 -18.75
N ASP A 204 -2.19 -34.59 -18.13
CA ASP A 204 -3.44 -34.23 -18.82
C ASP A 204 -3.63 -32.71 -18.82
N THR A 205 -3.69 -32.10 -20.01
CA THR A 205 -3.94 -30.66 -20.18
C THR A 205 -5.25 -30.22 -19.49
N ASN A 206 -6.27 -31.10 -19.44
CA ASN A 206 -7.52 -30.78 -18.75
C ASN A 206 -7.31 -30.48 -17.26
N LYS A 207 -6.36 -31.11 -16.59
CA LYS A 207 -6.04 -30.81 -15.19
C LYS A 207 -5.55 -29.38 -15.02
N TYR A 208 -4.72 -28.90 -15.93
CA TYR A 208 -4.29 -27.51 -15.95
C TYR A 208 -5.44 -26.55 -16.24
N ILE A 209 -6.34 -26.91 -17.15
CA ILE A 209 -7.54 -26.12 -17.44
C ILE A 209 -8.45 -26.02 -16.21
N GLU A 210 -8.64 -27.11 -15.48
CA GLU A 210 -9.37 -27.11 -14.21
C GLU A 210 -8.73 -26.18 -13.17
N LEU A 211 -7.40 -26.26 -12.97
CA LEU A 211 -6.66 -25.34 -12.10
C LEU A 211 -6.86 -23.89 -12.51
N ARG A 212 -6.75 -23.58 -13.81
CA ARG A 212 -6.98 -22.24 -14.35
C ARG A 212 -8.41 -21.75 -14.08
N ASN A 213 -9.42 -22.63 -14.24
CA ASN A 213 -10.83 -22.31 -13.96
C ASN A 213 -11.10 -22.03 -12.48
N LYS A 214 -10.29 -22.57 -11.55
CA LYS A 214 -10.30 -22.19 -10.13
C LYS A 214 -9.66 -20.82 -9.89
N GLY A 215 -9.06 -20.21 -10.91
CA GLY A 215 -8.39 -18.91 -10.84
C GLY A 215 -6.93 -19.01 -10.38
N VAL A 216 -6.32 -20.17 -10.51
CA VAL A 216 -4.87 -20.34 -10.26
C VAL A 216 -4.07 -19.54 -11.28
N LYS A 217 -3.06 -18.83 -10.79
CA LYS A 217 -2.07 -18.10 -11.60
C LYS A 217 -0.63 -18.43 -11.21
N ILE A 218 -0.40 -19.15 -10.13
CA ILE A 218 0.93 -19.58 -9.70
C ILE A 218 0.88 -21.11 -9.56
N TYR A 219 1.73 -21.79 -10.35
CA TYR A 219 1.76 -23.23 -10.47
C TYR A 219 3.07 -23.78 -9.95
N ASN A 220 3.02 -24.75 -9.03
CA ASN A 220 4.15 -25.55 -8.60
C ASN A 220 4.24 -26.83 -9.43
N GLN A 221 5.44 -27.15 -9.95
CA GLN A 221 5.70 -28.30 -10.80
C GLN A 221 6.94 -29.02 -10.29
N SER A 222 6.74 -29.97 -9.37
CA SER A 222 7.84 -30.69 -8.73
C SER A 222 8.18 -32.02 -9.43
N PHE A 223 8.06 -32.05 -10.73
CA PHE A 223 8.34 -33.22 -11.58
C PHE A 223 9.02 -32.83 -12.90
N GLY A 224 9.51 -33.83 -13.64
CA GLY A 224 10.10 -33.62 -14.95
C GLY A 224 10.60 -34.93 -15.56
N THR A 225 10.88 -34.96 -16.86
CA THR A 225 11.52 -36.08 -17.53
C THR A 225 12.97 -36.25 -17.08
N PRO A 226 13.57 -37.45 -17.17
CA PRO A 226 14.94 -37.67 -16.73
C PRO A 226 15.98 -37.08 -17.69
N ASN A 227 15.56 -36.50 -18.80
CA ASN A 227 16.48 -35.93 -19.81
C ASN A 227 16.70 -34.43 -19.56
N GLU A 228 17.97 -34.02 -19.70
CA GLU A 228 18.34 -32.61 -19.64
C GLU A 228 17.90 -31.91 -20.94
N PHE A 229 17.48 -30.67 -20.85
CA PHE A 229 17.33 -29.82 -22.02
C PHE A 229 18.71 -29.48 -22.60
N ASN A 230 18.75 -29.01 -23.85
CA ASN A 230 20.00 -28.67 -24.56
C ASN A 230 20.97 -29.83 -24.80
N MET A 231 20.54 -31.08 -24.66
CA MET A 231 21.32 -32.23 -25.07
C MET A 231 21.29 -32.37 -26.61
N PRO A 232 22.39 -32.72 -27.25
CA PRO A 232 22.42 -33.01 -28.71
C PRO A 232 21.39 -34.09 -29.09
N GLY A 233 20.56 -33.80 -30.09
CA GLY A 233 19.56 -34.74 -30.61
C GLY A 233 18.27 -34.86 -29.80
N ILE A 234 18.13 -34.13 -28.70
CA ILE A 234 16.87 -34.06 -27.95
C ILE A 234 15.81 -33.24 -28.71
N ASN A 235 14.65 -33.85 -28.87
CA ASN A 235 13.46 -33.18 -29.36
C ASN A 235 12.50 -32.96 -28.17
N TYR A 236 12.39 -31.71 -27.76
CA TYR A 236 11.51 -31.36 -26.60
C TYR A 236 10.04 -31.78 -26.79
N ARG A 237 9.56 -31.81 -28.03
CA ARG A 237 8.19 -32.27 -28.34
C ARG A 237 8.01 -33.74 -28.02
N ASN A 238 9.03 -34.56 -28.35
CA ASN A 238 9.02 -35.99 -28.02
C ASN A 238 9.03 -36.22 -26.48
N GLU A 239 9.75 -35.37 -25.74
CA GLU A 239 9.77 -35.45 -24.27
C GLU A 239 8.43 -35.05 -23.67
N ILE A 240 7.79 -34.02 -24.20
CA ILE A 240 6.40 -33.67 -23.82
C ILE A 240 5.45 -34.81 -24.22
N TRP A 241 5.65 -35.37 -25.41
CA TRP A 241 4.89 -36.53 -25.91
C TRP A 241 5.05 -37.74 -24.99
N ASN A 242 6.26 -38.05 -24.53
CA ASN A 242 6.49 -39.15 -23.61
C ASN A 242 5.75 -38.96 -22.28
N SER A 243 5.60 -37.72 -21.82
CA SER A 243 4.82 -37.39 -20.63
C SER A 243 3.30 -37.41 -20.85
N LEU A 244 2.83 -37.41 -22.10
CA LEU A 244 1.42 -37.54 -22.49
C LEU A 244 1.07 -38.95 -22.96
N ASN A 245 2.06 -39.85 -23.09
CA ASN A 245 1.84 -41.15 -23.71
C ASN A 245 1.16 -42.12 -22.74
N THR A 246 -0.10 -42.36 -22.97
CA THR A 246 -0.87 -43.48 -22.41
C THR A 246 -0.71 -44.70 -23.33
N ALA A 247 0.35 -45.46 -23.14
CA ALA A 247 0.59 -46.82 -23.67
C ALA A 247 -0.26 -47.21 -24.91
N GLY A 248 0.01 -46.64 -26.06
CA GLY A 248 -0.54 -47.12 -27.34
C GLY A 248 -2.02 -46.84 -27.64
N VAL A 249 -2.66 -45.97 -26.85
CA VAL A 249 -4.11 -45.66 -27.00
C VAL A 249 -4.34 -44.58 -28.11
N TRP A 250 -3.32 -43.74 -28.42
CA TRP A 250 -3.50 -42.62 -29.33
C TRP A 250 -2.68 -42.79 -30.63
N THR A 251 -3.25 -42.31 -31.75
CA THR A 251 -2.53 -42.16 -32.99
C THR A 251 -1.50 -41.04 -32.93
N GLN A 252 -0.49 -41.02 -33.81
CA GLN A 252 0.50 -39.93 -33.85
C GLN A 252 -0.16 -38.55 -34.00
N ALA A 253 -1.17 -38.43 -34.86
CA ALA A 253 -1.91 -37.17 -35.02
C ALA A 253 -2.62 -36.67 -33.73
N GLN A 254 -3.19 -37.59 -32.96
CA GLN A 254 -3.78 -37.25 -31.67
C GLN A 254 -2.73 -36.80 -30.65
N ILE A 255 -1.55 -37.44 -30.70
CA ILE A 255 -0.45 -37.09 -29.84
C ILE A 255 0.08 -35.70 -30.18
N ASP A 256 0.32 -35.43 -31.46
CA ASP A 256 0.76 -34.12 -31.92
C ASP A 256 -0.25 -33.01 -31.57
N GLN A 257 -1.53 -33.32 -31.66
CA GLN A 257 -2.61 -32.43 -31.17
C GLN A 257 -2.48 -32.18 -29.68
N LYS A 258 -2.34 -33.19 -28.83
CA LYS A 258 -2.20 -33.09 -27.37
C LYS A 258 -0.96 -32.32 -26.97
N VAL A 259 0.16 -32.51 -27.65
CA VAL A 259 1.40 -31.72 -27.45
C VAL A 259 1.13 -30.24 -27.76
N ASN A 260 0.44 -29.93 -28.84
CA ASN A 260 0.08 -28.56 -29.16
C ASN A 260 -0.86 -27.95 -28.12
N GLU A 261 -1.91 -28.67 -27.71
CA GLU A 261 -2.84 -28.23 -26.67
C GLU A 261 -2.11 -27.85 -25.37
N LEU A 262 -1.14 -28.64 -24.92
CA LEU A 262 -0.37 -28.36 -23.73
C LEU A 262 0.57 -27.16 -23.90
N ILE A 263 1.29 -27.08 -25.04
CA ILE A 263 2.17 -25.94 -25.34
C ILE A 263 1.36 -24.64 -25.42
N ASP A 264 0.21 -24.67 -26.09
CA ASP A 264 -0.64 -23.49 -26.24
C ASP A 264 -1.26 -23.09 -24.88
N PHE A 265 -1.64 -24.06 -24.03
CA PHE A 265 -2.05 -23.79 -22.66
C PHE A 265 -0.96 -23.03 -21.89
N TYR A 266 0.31 -23.46 -21.96
CA TYR A 266 1.41 -22.78 -21.30
C TYR A 266 1.60 -21.35 -21.80
N LYS A 267 1.64 -21.17 -23.13
CA LYS A 267 1.77 -19.84 -23.75
C LYS A 267 0.65 -18.90 -23.35
N ASP A 268 -0.60 -19.36 -23.45
CA ASP A 268 -1.79 -18.57 -23.11
C ASP A 268 -1.81 -18.21 -21.63
N SER A 269 -1.49 -19.18 -20.75
CA SER A 269 -1.45 -18.96 -19.32
C SER A 269 -0.38 -17.94 -18.93
N VAL A 270 0.81 -18.03 -19.48
CA VAL A 270 1.91 -17.07 -19.23
C VAL A 270 1.57 -15.68 -19.78
N ASN A 271 0.95 -15.60 -20.97
CA ASN A 271 0.47 -14.31 -21.50
C ASN A 271 -0.65 -13.70 -20.67
N ASP A 272 -1.48 -14.53 -20.01
CA ASP A 272 -2.51 -14.14 -19.05
C ASP A 272 -1.95 -13.95 -17.62
N GLY A 273 -0.63 -13.81 -17.48
CA GLY A 273 0.08 -13.46 -16.26
C GLY A 273 0.32 -14.60 -15.28
N ALA A 274 0.29 -15.85 -15.72
CA ALA A 274 0.64 -16.99 -14.88
C ALA A 274 2.14 -17.13 -14.66
N LEU A 275 2.52 -17.73 -13.53
CA LEU A 275 3.86 -18.15 -13.16
C LEU A 275 3.91 -19.66 -12.98
N PHE A 276 4.82 -20.33 -13.71
CA PHE A 276 5.13 -21.74 -13.54
C PHE A 276 6.51 -21.88 -12.88
N VAL A 277 6.55 -22.57 -11.75
CA VAL A 277 7.75 -22.80 -10.94
C VAL A 277 8.09 -24.27 -11.02
N TRP A 278 9.19 -24.59 -11.70
CA TRP A 278 9.58 -25.95 -12.01
C TRP A 278 10.79 -26.42 -11.21
N ALA A 279 10.73 -27.61 -10.66
CA ALA A 279 11.92 -28.29 -10.16
C ALA A 279 12.93 -28.52 -11.29
N ALA A 280 14.19 -28.15 -11.11
CA ALA A 280 15.24 -28.29 -12.13
C ALA A 280 15.55 -29.74 -12.48
N GLY A 281 15.30 -30.65 -11.55
CA GLY A 281 15.53 -32.08 -11.71
C GLY A 281 16.52 -32.63 -10.70
N ASN A 282 16.51 -33.96 -10.61
CA ASN A 282 17.33 -34.71 -9.70
C ASN A 282 18.35 -35.59 -10.46
N ARG A 283 19.04 -36.44 -9.73
CA ARG A 283 20.09 -37.35 -10.27
C ARG A 283 19.62 -38.20 -11.44
N LYS A 284 20.55 -38.45 -12.37
CA LYS A 284 20.42 -39.48 -13.39
C LYS A 284 21.39 -40.60 -13.12
N LYS A 285 20.97 -41.85 -13.33
CA LYS A 285 21.87 -43.01 -13.30
C LYS A 285 22.20 -43.44 -14.74
N VAL A 286 23.48 -43.54 -15.07
CA VAL A 286 23.97 -44.06 -16.35
C VAL A 286 24.95 -45.17 -16.06
N GLY A 287 24.63 -46.40 -16.52
CA GLY A 287 25.43 -47.58 -16.22
C GLY A 287 25.61 -47.91 -14.75
N GLY A 288 24.61 -47.53 -13.89
CA GLY A 288 24.68 -47.74 -12.45
C GLY A 288 25.32 -46.59 -11.66
N ASN A 289 26.03 -45.68 -12.33
CA ASN A 289 26.68 -44.52 -11.73
C ASN A 289 25.72 -43.29 -11.67
N VAL A 290 25.79 -42.54 -10.61
CA VAL A 290 25.08 -41.24 -10.49
C VAL A 290 25.86 -40.20 -11.22
N VAL A 291 25.20 -39.48 -12.16
CA VAL A 291 25.81 -38.41 -12.96
C VAL A 291 25.08 -37.10 -12.66
N THR A 292 25.86 -36.03 -12.65
CA THR A 292 25.32 -34.67 -12.50
C THR A 292 24.55 -34.29 -13.77
N LEU A 293 23.35 -33.71 -13.59
CA LEU A 293 22.65 -33.01 -14.65
C LEU A 293 23.22 -31.59 -14.71
N ASN A 294 23.92 -31.27 -15.80
CA ASN A 294 24.55 -29.97 -15.99
C ASN A 294 23.53 -28.89 -16.44
N ASN A 295 22.33 -29.31 -16.80
CA ASN A 295 21.20 -28.46 -17.16
C ASN A 295 19.94 -29.00 -16.47
N PRO A 296 18.92 -28.20 -16.31
CA PRO A 296 17.61 -28.67 -15.86
C PRO A 296 16.97 -29.68 -16.83
N THR A 297 15.91 -30.34 -16.37
CA THR A 297 15.07 -31.19 -17.20
C THR A 297 14.39 -30.41 -18.33
N ILE A 298 13.88 -31.11 -19.33
CA ILE A 298 13.22 -30.53 -20.50
C ILE A 298 12.11 -29.55 -20.11
N GLN A 299 11.24 -29.92 -19.14
CA GLN A 299 10.12 -29.08 -18.72
C GLN A 299 10.60 -27.76 -18.09
N ALA A 300 11.56 -27.82 -17.18
CA ALA A 300 12.16 -26.64 -16.58
C ALA A 300 12.92 -25.77 -17.62
N GLY A 301 13.45 -26.41 -18.66
CA GLY A 301 14.18 -25.78 -19.77
C GLY A 301 13.32 -25.32 -20.95
N LEU A 302 11.98 -25.50 -20.94
CA LEU A 302 11.09 -25.21 -22.08
C LEU A 302 11.17 -23.78 -22.60
N GLN A 303 11.54 -22.81 -21.77
CA GLN A 303 11.71 -21.43 -22.21
C GLN A 303 12.73 -21.27 -23.34
N GLU A 304 13.76 -22.10 -23.43
CA GLU A 304 14.74 -22.07 -24.55
C GLU A 304 14.10 -22.45 -25.90
N TYR A 305 13.18 -23.42 -25.87
CA TYR A 305 12.50 -23.90 -27.10
C TYR A 305 11.25 -23.08 -27.43
N ILE A 306 10.63 -22.45 -26.41
CA ILE A 306 9.41 -21.66 -26.52
C ILE A 306 9.68 -20.30 -25.88
N PRO A 307 10.31 -19.35 -26.62
CA PRO A 307 10.78 -18.08 -26.04
C PRO A 307 9.69 -17.24 -25.36
N SER A 308 8.42 -17.36 -25.78
CA SER A 308 7.31 -16.61 -25.18
C SER A 308 7.06 -16.94 -23.70
N LEU A 309 7.56 -18.08 -23.22
CA LEU A 309 7.47 -18.49 -21.80
C LEU A 309 8.36 -17.63 -20.88
N TYR A 310 9.23 -16.77 -21.44
CA TYR A 310 10.11 -15.90 -20.61
C TYR A 310 9.36 -15.05 -19.58
N LYS A 311 8.10 -14.77 -19.83
CA LYS A 311 7.27 -13.94 -18.91
C LYS A 311 6.85 -14.66 -17.62
N GLY A 312 6.86 -15.99 -17.58
CA GLY A 312 6.29 -16.69 -16.41
C GLY A 312 6.85 -18.10 -16.20
N TRP A 313 8.13 -18.33 -16.46
CA TRP A 313 8.79 -19.63 -16.33
C TRP A 313 10.02 -19.53 -15.45
N ILE A 314 10.07 -20.28 -14.34
CA ILE A 314 11.20 -20.34 -13.41
C ILE A 314 11.62 -21.81 -13.24
N ALA A 315 12.92 -22.08 -13.35
CA ALA A 315 13.54 -23.33 -12.92
C ALA A 315 14.12 -23.18 -11.52
N VAL A 316 14.02 -24.20 -10.67
CA VAL A 316 14.50 -24.15 -9.29
C VAL A 316 15.50 -25.26 -9.03
N VAL A 317 16.72 -24.88 -8.71
CA VAL A 317 17.80 -25.78 -8.26
C VAL A 317 17.70 -25.98 -6.75
N GLY A 318 17.84 -27.25 -6.30
CA GLY A 318 17.94 -27.57 -4.89
C GLY A 318 19.37 -27.42 -4.39
N VAL A 319 19.53 -26.69 -3.27
CA VAL A 319 20.83 -26.51 -2.57
C VAL A 319 20.71 -26.95 -1.13
N ARG A 320 21.85 -27.14 -0.44
CA ARG A 320 21.92 -27.41 1.00
C ARG A 320 21.59 -26.16 1.81
N ASP A 321 21.38 -26.32 3.11
CA ASP A 321 21.08 -25.21 4.03
C ASP A 321 22.17 -24.14 4.07
N ASP A 322 23.44 -24.54 3.85
CA ASP A 322 24.58 -23.65 3.77
C ASP A 322 24.74 -22.95 2.39
N GLY A 323 23.83 -23.24 1.45
CA GLY A 323 23.87 -22.72 0.09
C GLY A 323 24.79 -23.47 -0.85
N THR A 324 25.43 -24.59 -0.42
CA THR A 324 26.28 -25.41 -1.30
C THR A 324 25.44 -26.38 -2.14
N GLU A 325 25.98 -26.82 -3.30
CA GLU A 325 25.31 -27.81 -4.12
C GLU A 325 25.34 -29.22 -3.50
N PHE A 326 24.36 -30.07 -3.83
CA PHE A 326 24.33 -31.47 -3.46
C PHE A 326 25.30 -32.37 -4.25
N GLY A 327 26.17 -31.76 -5.05
CA GLY A 327 27.07 -32.50 -5.93
C GLY A 327 26.31 -33.23 -7.06
N PRO A 328 26.64 -34.46 -7.42
CA PRO A 328 26.03 -35.14 -8.58
C PRO A 328 24.57 -35.57 -8.37
N HIS A 329 23.93 -35.13 -7.27
CA HIS A 329 22.60 -35.60 -6.90
C HIS A 329 21.46 -34.73 -7.42
N LEU A 330 21.69 -33.43 -7.65
CA LEU A 330 20.67 -32.52 -8.15
C LEU A 330 21.17 -31.82 -9.44
N ALA A 331 20.23 -31.35 -10.25
CA ALA A 331 20.53 -30.63 -11.49
C ALA A 331 21.11 -29.24 -11.18
N ARG A 332 21.98 -28.75 -12.08
CA ARG A 332 22.51 -27.40 -12.11
C ARG A 332 21.65 -26.49 -12.99
N ALA A 333 21.84 -25.18 -12.89
CA ALA A 333 21.16 -24.19 -13.71
C ALA A 333 21.56 -24.25 -15.20
N GLY A 334 22.85 -24.52 -15.50
CA GLY A 334 23.38 -24.69 -16.84
C GLY A 334 23.02 -23.55 -17.80
N ALA A 335 22.53 -23.91 -18.97
CA ALA A 335 22.09 -22.95 -19.98
C ALA A 335 20.78 -22.24 -19.59
N ALA A 336 20.04 -22.75 -18.59
CA ALA A 336 18.83 -22.11 -18.05
C ALA A 336 19.12 -21.03 -16.99
N ARG A 337 20.38 -20.72 -16.70
CA ARG A 337 20.77 -19.84 -15.61
C ARG A 337 19.97 -18.52 -15.52
N MET A 338 19.60 -17.94 -16.66
CA MET A 338 18.88 -16.66 -16.69
C MET A 338 17.43 -16.72 -16.16
N TRP A 339 16.84 -17.90 -16.05
CA TRP A 339 15.50 -18.09 -15.45
C TRP A 339 15.51 -19.10 -14.31
N THR A 340 16.69 -19.33 -13.70
CA THR A 340 16.88 -20.28 -12.62
C THR A 340 17.20 -19.57 -11.32
N ILE A 341 16.59 -20.04 -10.23
CA ILE A 341 16.87 -19.66 -8.85
C ILE A 341 17.16 -20.90 -8.02
N SER A 342 17.93 -20.76 -6.96
CA SER A 342 18.20 -21.82 -6.00
C SER A 342 17.35 -21.68 -4.75
N ALA A 343 16.95 -22.80 -4.16
CA ALA A 343 16.30 -22.81 -2.85
C ALA A 343 16.70 -24.08 -2.07
N ASN A 344 16.48 -24.08 -0.76
CA ASN A 344 16.77 -25.25 0.08
C ASN A 344 16.06 -26.50 -0.47
N GLY A 345 16.84 -27.53 -0.77
CA GLY A 345 16.38 -28.80 -1.34
C GLY A 345 16.01 -29.86 -0.32
N TYR A 346 16.19 -29.62 1.00
CA TYR A 346 15.76 -30.56 2.02
C TYR A 346 14.24 -30.51 2.23
N CYS A 347 13.65 -31.67 2.54
CA CYS A 347 12.22 -31.78 2.84
C CYS A 347 11.83 -30.99 4.10
N GLU A 348 12.63 -31.08 5.19
CA GLU A 348 12.45 -30.39 6.47
C GLU A 348 11.09 -30.63 7.17
N LEU A 349 10.27 -31.54 6.67
CA LEU A 349 9.07 -32.00 7.36
C LEU A 349 9.45 -33.05 8.40
N SER A 350 8.68 -33.14 9.51
CA SER A 350 8.96 -34.10 10.59
C SER A 350 8.98 -35.53 10.07
N GLY A 351 10.07 -36.22 10.27
CA GLY A 351 10.27 -37.59 9.80
C GLY A 351 10.71 -37.72 8.33
N CYS A 352 10.89 -36.62 7.61
CA CYS A 352 11.38 -36.61 6.24
C CYS A 352 12.89 -36.32 6.21
N SER A 353 13.70 -37.26 5.68
CA SER A 353 15.15 -37.09 5.52
C SER A 353 15.58 -36.90 4.07
N GLU A 354 14.62 -36.72 3.17
CA GLU A 354 14.83 -36.62 1.73
C GLU A 354 15.30 -35.23 1.28
N TYR A 355 15.93 -35.20 0.12
CA TYR A 355 16.31 -33.99 -0.57
C TYR A 355 16.04 -34.10 -2.07
N GLY A 356 15.69 -32.99 -2.70
CA GLY A 356 15.38 -32.89 -4.12
C GLY A 356 15.03 -31.47 -4.53
N SER A 357 15.19 -31.19 -5.81
CA SER A 357 14.68 -29.93 -6.40
C SER A 357 13.16 -29.82 -6.27
N SER A 358 12.48 -30.94 -6.09
CA SER A 358 11.04 -31.04 -5.79
C SER A 358 10.65 -30.34 -4.49
N PHE A 359 11.54 -30.26 -3.51
CA PHE A 359 11.32 -29.57 -2.24
C PHE A 359 11.79 -28.11 -2.26
N ALA A 360 12.65 -27.76 -3.23
CA ALA A 360 13.08 -26.39 -3.48
C ALA A 360 12.00 -25.56 -4.22
N ALA A 361 11.38 -26.13 -5.25
CA ALA A 361 10.35 -25.47 -6.05
C ALA A 361 9.16 -24.93 -5.23
N PRO A 362 8.55 -25.69 -4.27
CA PRO A 362 7.45 -25.21 -3.48
C PRO A 362 7.83 -24.04 -2.55
N ARG A 363 9.11 -23.88 -2.16
CA ARG A 363 9.58 -22.73 -1.38
C ARG A 363 9.57 -21.46 -2.23
N VAL A 364 9.99 -21.55 -3.49
CA VAL A 364 9.93 -20.43 -4.45
C VAL A 364 8.48 -20.08 -4.76
N THR A 365 7.61 -21.08 -4.92
CA THR A 365 6.16 -20.90 -5.11
C THR A 365 5.51 -20.19 -3.92
N ALA A 366 5.90 -20.56 -2.70
CA ALA A 366 5.44 -19.93 -1.47
C ALA A 366 5.89 -18.45 -1.39
N ALA A 367 7.14 -18.17 -1.72
CA ALA A 367 7.66 -16.81 -1.77
C ALA A 367 6.91 -15.97 -2.84
N ALA A 368 6.65 -16.54 -4.02
CA ALA A 368 5.85 -15.90 -5.07
C ALA A 368 4.45 -15.52 -4.56
N ALA A 369 3.80 -16.40 -3.79
CA ALA A 369 2.49 -16.14 -3.20
C ALA A 369 2.53 -15.00 -2.19
N LYS A 370 3.53 -14.94 -1.32
CA LYS A 370 3.69 -13.86 -0.34
C LYS A 370 3.99 -12.52 -1.01
N VAL A 371 4.83 -12.51 -2.06
CA VAL A 371 5.08 -11.32 -2.88
C VAL A 371 3.80 -10.87 -3.60
N LYS A 372 3.01 -11.82 -4.13
CA LYS A 372 1.71 -11.53 -4.77
C LYS A 372 0.68 -10.95 -3.80
N GLU A 373 0.65 -11.42 -2.55
CA GLU A 373 -0.18 -10.80 -1.50
C GLU A 373 0.22 -9.35 -1.25
N LYS A 374 1.52 -9.08 -1.19
CA LYS A 374 2.05 -7.74 -0.94
C LYS A 374 1.85 -6.79 -2.12
N PHE A 375 2.01 -7.31 -3.34
CA PHE A 375 1.89 -6.59 -4.61
C PHE A 375 0.83 -7.27 -5.51
N PRO A 376 -0.48 -7.09 -5.24
CA PRO A 376 -1.55 -7.84 -5.89
C PRO A 376 -1.63 -7.63 -7.42
N TRP A 377 -1.08 -6.54 -7.92
CA TRP A 377 -1.06 -6.19 -9.34
C TRP A 377 0.04 -6.94 -10.14
N MET A 378 1.09 -7.46 -9.47
CA MET A 378 2.17 -8.18 -10.16
C MET A 378 1.63 -9.43 -10.86
N THR A 379 1.93 -9.58 -12.13
CA THR A 379 1.72 -10.80 -12.91
C THR A 379 2.88 -11.78 -12.70
N GLY A 380 2.83 -12.95 -13.33
CA GLY A 380 3.96 -13.89 -13.34
C GLY A 380 5.28 -13.28 -13.80
N HIS A 381 5.20 -12.28 -14.70
CA HIS A 381 6.36 -11.58 -15.22
C HIS A 381 7.07 -10.71 -14.16
N GLU A 382 6.32 -9.89 -13.44
CA GLU A 382 6.86 -9.06 -12.37
C GLU A 382 7.29 -9.89 -11.16
N LEU A 383 6.53 -10.96 -10.83
CA LEU A 383 6.89 -11.91 -9.77
C LEU A 383 8.22 -12.60 -10.07
N LYS A 384 8.37 -13.16 -11.29
CA LYS A 384 9.61 -13.79 -11.73
C LYS A 384 10.80 -12.84 -11.58
N GLN A 385 10.68 -11.63 -12.13
CA GLN A 385 11.76 -10.66 -12.05
C GLN A 385 12.10 -10.28 -10.61
N THR A 386 11.08 -10.08 -9.77
CA THR A 386 11.28 -9.76 -8.34
C THR A 386 12.01 -10.89 -7.62
N LEU A 387 11.59 -12.14 -7.78
CA LEU A 387 12.22 -13.30 -7.12
C LEU A 387 13.65 -13.52 -7.57
N LEU A 388 13.91 -13.47 -8.88
CA LEU A 388 15.23 -13.72 -9.43
C LEU A 388 16.22 -12.62 -9.03
N THR A 389 15.85 -11.36 -9.23
CA THR A 389 16.77 -10.23 -9.01
C THR A 389 17.05 -9.92 -7.54
N THR A 390 16.27 -10.48 -6.63
CA THR A 390 16.48 -10.34 -5.19
C THR A 390 17.22 -11.51 -4.55
N ALA A 391 17.51 -12.58 -5.33
CA ALA A 391 18.24 -13.74 -4.83
C ALA A 391 19.60 -13.32 -4.25
N LYS A 392 20.04 -14.07 -3.23
CA LYS A 392 21.39 -13.93 -2.68
C LYS A 392 22.36 -14.66 -3.58
N ASP A 393 23.32 -13.95 -4.14
CA ASP A 393 24.34 -14.50 -5.03
C ASP A 393 25.09 -15.68 -4.37
N LEU A 394 25.28 -16.74 -5.13
CA LEU A 394 26.01 -17.96 -4.76
C LEU A 394 26.94 -18.36 -5.90
N GLY A 395 28.08 -18.91 -5.56
CA GLY A 395 29.05 -19.42 -6.56
C GLY A 395 29.89 -18.29 -7.17
N ASP A 396 30.00 -18.28 -8.48
CA ASP A 396 30.69 -17.21 -9.21
C ASP A 396 29.87 -15.92 -9.17
N PRO A 397 30.50 -14.74 -9.06
CA PRO A 397 29.75 -13.49 -8.98
C PRO A 397 28.78 -13.28 -10.14
N GLY A 398 27.50 -13.03 -9.79
CA GLY A 398 26.42 -12.83 -10.74
C GLY A 398 25.71 -14.13 -11.12
N VAL A 399 25.06 -14.15 -12.29
CA VAL A 399 24.25 -15.29 -12.73
C VAL A 399 25.13 -16.40 -13.29
N ASP A 400 25.23 -17.52 -12.58
CA ASP A 400 26.13 -18.62 -12.94
C ASP A 400 25.42 -19.92 -13.37
N GLY A 401 26.22 -20.87 -13.84
CA GLY A 401 25.74 -22.16 -14.39
C GLY A 401 25.39 -23.20 -13.34
N ILE A 402 25.64 -22.97 -12.05
CA ILE A 402 25.32 -23.90 -10.97
C ILE A 402 24.04 -23.47 -10.26
N PHE A 403 23.98 -22.23 -9.81
CA PHE A 403 22.95 -21.69 -8.93
C PHE A 403 21.93 -20.76 -9.62
N GLY A 404 22.17 -20.40 -10.89
CA GLY A 404 21.39 -19.38 -11.58
C GLY A 404 21.57 -18.00 -10.95
N TRP A 405 20.51 -17.35 -10.48
CA TRP A 405 20.53 -16.07 -9.78
C TRP A 405 20.97 -16.16 -8.30
N GLY A 406 21.16 -17.38 -7.79
CA GLY A 406 21.52 -17.62 -6.40
C GLY A 406 20.36 -18.08 -5.52
N LEU A 407 20.54 -18.00 -4.21
CA LEU A 407 19.59 -18.47 -3.20
C LEU A 407 18.40 -17.53 -3.04
N LEU A 408 17.20 -18.09 -3.03
CA LEU A 408 15.96 -17.36 -2.72
C LEU A 408 16.10 -16.52 -1.43
N ASP A 409 15.90 -15.21 -1.56
CA ASP A 409 15.77 -14.28 -0.43
C ASP A 409 14.34 -13.72 -0.40
N GLU A 410 13.47 -14.41 0.32
CA GLU A 410 12.06 -14.01 0.47
C GLU A 410 11.93 -12.62 1.09
N GLN A 411 12.74 -12.29 2.09
CA GLN A 411 12.66 -11.01 2.80
C GLN A 411 13.04 -9.83 1.89
N LYS A 412 14.03 -10.02 1.01
CA LYS A 412 14.41 -9.02 0.01
C LYS A 412 13.34 -8.93 -1.10
N ALA A 413 12.77 -10.05 -1.54
CA ALA A 413 11.71 -10.09 -2.55
C ALA A 413 10.44 -9.34 -2.08
N LEU A 414 10.11 -9.42 -0.79
CA LEU A 414 8.99 -8.67 -0.19
C LEU A 414 9.21 -7.14 -0.17
N LYS A 415 10.40 -6.66 -0.49
CA LYS A 415 10.73 -5.23 -0.63
C LYS A 415 10.65 -4.73 -2.08
N GLY A 416 10.20 -5.57 -3.03
CA GLY A 416 10.13 -5.28 -4.45
C GLY A 416 11.35 -5.78 -5.23
N PRO A 417 11.43 -5.52 -6.56
CA PRO A 417 12.57 -5.93 -7.38
C PRO A 417 13.86 -5.21 -6.97
N ALA A 418 15.02 -5.84 -7.23
CA ALA A 418 16.32 -5.21 -7.01
C ALA A 418 17.04 -4.88 -8.33
N GLN A 419 16.56 -5.38 -9.47
CA GLN A 419 17.13 -5.07 -10.78
C GLN A 419 16.04 -5.07 -11.86
N PHE A 420 16.15 -4.15 -12.83
CA PHE A 420 15.40 -4.21 -14.09
C PHE A 420 16.29 -4.81 -15.17
N ASN A 421 16.32 -6.13 -15.22
CA ASN A 421 17.17 -6.89 -16.14
C ASN A 421 16.50 -7.01 -17.52
N SER A 422 17.21 -6.59 -18.58
CA SER A 422 16.67 -6.57 -19.94
C SER A 422 16.25 -7.95 -20.44
N GLU A 423 17.02 -9.01 -20.17
CA GLU A 423 16.66 -10.35 -20.65
C GLU A 423 15.41 -10.90 -19.97
N LEU A 424 15.21 -10.57 -18.70
CA LEU A 424 13.97 -10.93 -17.99
C LEU A 424 12.77 -10.11 -18.49
N LEU A 425 13.01 -8.86 -18.93
CA LEU A 425 11.95 -7.95 -19.38
C LEU A 425 11.46 -8.24 -20.81
N VAL A 426 12.36 -8.57 -21.74
CA VAL A 426 12.01 -8.70 -23.15
C VAL A 426 12.39 -10.06 -23.75
N GLY A 427 12.97 -10.95 -22.96
CA GLY A 427 13.50 -12.24 -23.41
C GLY A 427 14.79 -12.10 -24.22
N LYS A 428 15.50 -13.19 -24.40
CA LYS A 428 16.77 -13.26 -25.15
C LYS A 428 16.66 -12.70 -26.58
N SER A 429 15.57 -12.98 -27.28
CA SER A 429 15.32 -12.46 -28.64
C SER A 429 15.14 -10.94 -28.66
N GLY A 430 14.48 -10.37 -27.64
CA GLY A 430 14.32 -8.92 -27.48
C GLY A 430 15.66 -8.23 -27.24
N VAL A 431 16.50 -8.79 -26.37
CA VAL A 431 17.86 -8.26 -26.13
C VAL A 431 18.70 -8.32 -27.40
N ASN A 432 18.65 -9.43 -28.16
CA ASN A 432 19.34 -9.56 -29.44
C ASN A 432 18.85 -8.54 -30.49
N ALA A 433 17.62 -8.06 -30.37
CA ALA A 433 17.06 -6.96 -31.16
C ALA A 433 17.38 -5.55 -30.60
N GLY A 434 18.21 -5.46 -29.56
CA GLY A 434 18.61 -4.19 -28.94
C GLY A 434 17.57 -3.59 -27.96
N LEU A 435 16.52 -4.33 -27.60
CA LEU A 435 15.50 -3.88 -26.65
C LEU A 435 15.99 -4.01 -25.22
N LYS A 436 15.63 -3.04 -24.36
CA LYS A 436 15.95 -3.09 -22.94
C LYS A 436 14.72 -3.39 -22.07
N GLY A 437 13.55 -3.00 -22.54
CA GLY A 437 12.29 -3.20 -21.85
C GLY A 437 12.06 -2.30 -20.62
N GLN A 438 10.88 -2.42 -20.07
CA GLN A 438 10.48 -1.71 -18.86
C GLN A 438 9.71 -2.65 -17.92
N PHE A 439 10.00 -2.57 -16.63
CA PHE A 439 9.21 -3.20 -15.58
C PHE A 439 7.85 -2.51 -15.50
N ASN A 440 6.76 -3.25 -15.66
CA ASN A 440 5.42 -2.67 -15.76
C ASN A 440 4.71 -2.64 -14.41
N ALA A 441 4.79 -1.51 -13.71
CA ALA A 441 4.06 -1.27 -12.46
C ALA A 441 2.64 -0.77 -12.74
N ASN A 442 1.75 -1.67 -13.18
CA ASN A 442 0.35 -1.36 -13.43
C ASN A 442 -0.48 -1.46 -12.14
N ILE A 443 -0.50 -0.37 -11.37
CA ILE A 443 -1.15 -0.31 -10.06
C ILE A 443 -2.52 0.35 -10.20
N THR A 444 -3.58 -0.44 -10.04
CA THR A 444 -4.98 -0.01 -10.17
C THR A 444 -5.66 0.16 -8.82
N ASN A 445 -6.95 0.53 -8.81
CA ASN A 445 -7.81 0.61 -7.62
C ASN A 445 -7.27 1.52 -6.50
N ASN A 446 -6.54 2.58 -6.85
CA ASN A 446 -5.90 3.50 -5.90
C ASN A 446 -4.99 2.81 -4.87
N LEU A 447 -4.51 1.61 -5.18
CA LEU A 447 -3.56 0.90 -4.32
C LEU A 447 -2.25 1.67 -4.21
N THR A 448 -1.58 1.48 -3.07
CA THR A 448 -0.22 1.98 -2.86
C THR A 448 0.73 0.81 -2.70
N SER A 449 1.84 0.85 -3.43
CA SER A 449 2.93 -0.12 -3.35
C SER A 449 4.24 0.60 -3.04
N ILE A 450 5.08 0.00 -2.20
CA ILE A 450 6.37 0.56 -1.80
C ILE A 450 7.47 -0.41 -2.21
N PHE A 451 8.41 0.06 -3.03
CA PHE A 451 9.65 -0.64 -3.32
C PHE A 451 10.76 -0.05 -2.46
N GLU A 452 11.31 -0.90 -1.59
CA GLU A 452 12.30 -0.49 -0.60
C GLU A 452 13.73 -0.87 -1.01
N ASN A 453 13.89 -1.78 -1.98
CA ASN A 453 15.21 -2.14 -2.51
C ASN A 453 15.79 -1.02 -3.36
N ASP A 454 17.12 -0.95 -3.39
CA ASP A 454 17.85 -0.26 -4.44
C ASP A 454 17.68 -1.06 -5.74
N ILE A 455 17.34 -0.39 -6.83
CA ILE A 455 17.05 -1.03 -8.12
C ILE A 455 18.09 -0.60 -9.14
N ASP A 456 18.78 -1.57 -9.73
CA ASP A 456 19.76 -1.35 -10.82
C ASP A 456 19.29 -1.97 -12.17
N GLY A 457 20.19 -2.09 -13.13
CA GLY A 457 19.98 -2.76 -14.43
C GLY A 457 19.83 -1.83 -15.63
N GLU A 458 19.73 -2.43 -16.81
CA GLU A 458 19.63 -1.69 -18.07
C GLU A 458 18.18 -1.37 -18.46
N GLY A 459 17.23 -2.10 -17.93
CA GLY A 459 15.81 -1.88 -18.15
C GLY A 459 15.30 -0.60 -17.50
N GLY A 460 14.08 -0.24 -17.81
CA GLY A 460 13.38 0.94 -17.28
C GLY A 460 12.16 0.59 -16.43
N LEU A 461 11.42 1.62 -16.07
CA LEU A 461 10.18 1.54 -15.29
C LEU A 461 9.02 2.16 -16.07
N LYS A 462 7.91 1.45 -16.16
CA LYS A 462 6.64 1.99 -16.63
C LYS A 462 5.64 1.96 -15.46
N LYS A 463 5.20 3.15 -15.00
CA LYS A 463 4.12 3.28 -14.02
C LYS A 463 2.82 3.58 -14.74
N SER A 464 1.85 2.69 -14.63
CA SER A 464 0.51 2.84 -15.18
C SER A 464 -0.58 2.52 -14.12
N GLY A 465 -1.86 2.75 -14.49
CA GLY A 465 -2.98 2.64 -13.54
C GLY A 465 -3.01 3.76 -12.49
N ASN A 466 -4.19 4.02 -11.94
CA ASN A 466 -4.49 5.16 -11.06
C ASN A 466 -3.90 5.08 -9.64
N GLY A 467 -3.24 3.99 -9.29
CA GLY A 467 -2.60 3.82 -7.99
C GLY A 467 -1.23 4.48 -7.88
N LYS A 468 -0.57 4.25 -6.75
CA LYS A 468 0.68 4.88 -6.37
C LYS A 468 1.81 3.86 -6.24
N LEU A 469 2.98 4.18 -6.81
CA LEU A 469 4.25 3.51 -6.54
C LEU A 469 5.17 4.46 -5.77
N ILE A 470 5.80 3.97 -4.72
CA ILE A 470 6.77 4.70 -3.91
C ILE A 470 8.12 3.98 -4.03
N LEU A 471 9.15 4.69 -4.44
CA LEU A 471 10.53 4.20 -4.48
C LEU A 471 11.31 4.84 -3.32
N THR A 472 11.75 4.03 -2.37
CA THR A 472 12.49 4.53 -1.20
C THR A 472 13.99 4.22 -1.27
N GLY A 473 14.40 3.29 -2.16
CA GLY A 473 15.80 2.96 -2.45
C GLY A 473 16.52 4.02 -3.28
N ASN A 474 17.82 3.82 -3.45
CA ASN A 474 18.64 4.59 -4.39
C ASN A 474 18.74 3.81 -5.71
N ASN A 475 18.00 4.27 -6.71
CA ASN A 475 17.80 3.52 -7.94
C ASN A 475 18.82 3.96 -9.00
N SER A 476 19.54 3.01 -9.58
CA SER A 476 20.58 3.25 -10.58
C SER A 476 20.28 2.64 -11.94
N TYR A 477 19.06 2.11 -12.15
CA TYR A 477 18.65 1.56 -13.44
C TYR A 477 18.72 2.63 -14.55
N GLN A 478 19.08 2.18 -15.76
CA GLN A 478 19.49 3.07 -16.86
C GLN A 478 18.39 3.34 -17.88
N GLY A 479 17.42 2.42 -18.03
CA GLY A 479 16.29 2.59 -18.93
C GLY A 479 15.38 3.72 -18.49
N SER A 480 14.50 4.21 -19.38
CA SER A 480 13.59 5.32 -19.07
C SER A 480 12.57 4.96 -17.99
N THR A 481 12.13 5.99 -17.27
CA THR A 481 10.95 5.91 -16.39
C THR A 481 9.79 6.66 -17.06
N ASP A 482 8.73 5.93 -17.40
CA ASP A 482 7.53 6.49 -18.00
C ASP A 482 6.36 6.45 -17.00
N ILE A 483 5.83 7.61 -16.63
CA ILE A 483 4.68 7.73 -15.75
C ILE A 483 3.46 8.04 -16.61
N GLU A 484 2.69 7.00 -16.95
CA GLU A 484 1.53 7.13 -17.84
C GLU A 484 0.28 7.58 -17.10
N GLU A 485 0.08 7.04 -15.88
CA GLU A 485 -1.10 7.29 -15.06
C GLU A 485 -0.77 7.11 -13.57
N GLY A 486 -1.52 7.78 -12.69
CA GLY A 486 -1.36 7.69 -11.24
C GLY A 486 -0.08 8.37 -10.75
N THR A 487 0.47 7.90 -9.64
CA THR A 487 1.55 8.61 -8.94
C THR A 487 2.80 7.75 -8.81
N LEU A 488 3.95 8.33 -9.12
CA LEU A 488 5.28 7.84 -8.72
C LEU A 488 5.89 8.80 -7.70
N GLU A 489 6.22 8.30 -6.51
CA GLU A 489 6.94 9.05 -5.48
C GLU A 489 8.38 8.54 -5.38
N ILE A 490 9.35 9.44 -5.34
CA ILE A 490 10.78 9.10 -5.26
C ILE A 490 11.40 9.79 -4.05
N TYR A 491 11.92 9.00 -3.10
CA TYR A 491 12.57 9.47 -1.88
C TYR A 491 14.10 9.43 -1.93
N GLY A 492 14.66 8.58 -2.78
CA GLY A 492 16.09 8.42 -2.98
C GLY A 492 16.57 8.95 -4.33
N ASP A 493 17.74 8.47 -4.77
CA ASP A 493 18.27 8.77 -6.10
C ASP A 493 17.50 8.00 -7.17
N ASN A 494 17.40 8.57 -8.38
CA ASN A 494 16.87 7.88 -9.56
C ASN A 494 17.75 8.12 -10.79
N GLY A 495 18.38 7.06 -11.27
CA GLY A 495 19.36 7.05 -12.35
C GLY A 495 18.80 7.09 -13.77
N SER A 496 17.51 7.37 -13.97
CA SER A 496 16.85 7.34 -15.28
C SER A 496 16.34 8.70 -15.75
N ASN A 497 16.18 8.87 -17.07
CA ASN A 497 15.32 9.93 -17.59
C ASN A 497 13.86 9.64 -17.27
N ILE A 498 13.08 10.67 -16.93
CA ILE A 498 11.68 10.51 -16.53
C ILE A 498 10.78 11.28 -17.50
N THR A 499 9.75 10.59 -18.00
CA THR A 499 8.67 11.19 -18.79
C THR A 499 7.37 11.11 -18.01
N ILE A 500 6.72 12.26 -17.78
CA ILE A 500 5.42 12.35 -17.08
C ILE A 500 4.36 12.63 -18.14
N LYS A 501 3.42 11.69 -18.34
CA LYS A 501 2.33 11.87 -19.30
C LYS A 501 1.09 12.49 -18.64
N ASN A 502 0.10 12.85 -19.42
CA ASN A 502 -1.05 13.67 -19.03
C ASN A 502 -1.76 13.25 -17.72
N GLN A 503 -1.85 11.96 -17.43
CA GLN A 503 -2.49 11.45 -16.19
C GLN A 503 -1.48 11.04 -15.12
N GLY A 504 -0.21 11.24 -15.40
CA GLY A 504 0.89 10.89 -14.51
C GLY A 504 1.24 12.02 -13.53
N THR A 505 1.67 11.62 -12.35
CA THR A 505 2.22 12.53 -11.34
C THR A 505 3.56 12.00 -10.83
N LEU A 506 4.59 12.82 -10.89
CA LEU A 506 5.87 12.59 -10.22
C LEU A 506 5.92 13.43 -8.95
N ILE A 507 6.25 12.81 -7.81
CA ILE A 507 6.49 13.52 -6.55
C ILE A 507 7.94 13.34 -6.14
N THR A 508 8.62 14.45 -5.85
CA THR A 508 10.01 14.50 -5.36
C THR A 508 10.07 15.08 -3.94
N TYR A 509 11.03 14.63 -3.18
CA TYR A 509 11.26 14.99 -1.78
C TYR A 509 12.64 15.64 -1.57
N PRO A 510 12.95 16.25 -0.39
CA PRO A 510 14.15 17.06 -0.20
C PRO A 510 15.50 16.38 -0.51
N LYS A 511 15.59 15.08 -0.49
CA LYS A 511 16.86 14.35 -0.77
C LYS A 511 16.83 13.62 -2.12
N THR A 512 15.77 13.81 -2.92
CA THR A 512 15.65 13.17 -4.24
C THR A 512 16.65 13.78 -5.22
N MET A 513 17.42 12.93 -5.89
CA MET A 513 18.25 13.32 -7.02
C MET A 513 17.84 12.52 -8.27
N ILE A 514 17.39 13.21 -9.31
CA ILE A 514 17.21 12.61 -10.64
C ILE A 514 18.54 12.74 -11.39
N GLY A 515 19.32 11.67 -11.36
CA GLY A 515 20.67 11.62 -11.88
C GLY A 515 21.35 10.29 -11.55
N LEU A 516 22.26 9.83 -12.38
CA LEU A 516 22.98 8.58 -12.19
C LEU A 516 24.39 8.85 -11.66
N LYS A 517 24.71 8.36 -10.47
CA LYS A 517 26.10 8.34 -9.97
C LYS A 517 26.83 7.16 -10.59
N ASN A 518 27.93 7.44 -11.29
CA ASN A 518 28.79 6.38 -11.79
C ASN A 518 29.76 5.88 -10.68
N TYR A 519 30.51 4.83 -10.99
CA TYR A 519 31.49 4.21 -10.07
C TYR A 519 32.50 5.22 -9.49
N ASN A 520 32.88 6.27 -10.23
CA ASN A 520 33.82 7.31 -9.79
C ASN A 520 33.12 8.46 -9.03
N GLY A 521 31.84 8.32 -8.70
CA GLY A 521 31.07 9.35 -8.00
C GLY A 521 30.63 10.53 -8.89
N ASN A 522 30.97 10.52 -10.19
CA ASN A 522 30.50 11.55 -11.12
C ASN A 522 29.00 11.35 -11.41
N VAL A 523 28.30 12.45 -11.56
CA VAL A 523 26.86 12.46 -11.86
C VAL A 523 26.65 12.53 -13.37
N ILE A 524 25.99 11.52 -13.94
CA ILE A 524 25.49 11.52 -15.30
C ILE A 524 24.12 12.19 -15.29
N PRO A 525 23.94 13.32 -16.02
CA PRO A 525 22.70 14.06 -16.02
C PRO A 525 21.52 13.23 -16.53
N LYS A 526 20.36 13.39 -15.89
CA LYS A 526 19.09 12.80 -16.30
C LYS A 526 18.01 13.87 -16.38
N ASN A 527 17.23 13.81 -17.46
CA ASN A 527 16.19 14.79 -17.76
C ASN A 527 14.85 14.39 -17.17
N VAL A 528 14.02 15.38 -16.92
CA VAL A 528 12.59 15.21 -16.63
C VAL A 528 11.80 15.94 -17.71
N GLU A 529 10.94 15.20 -18.41
CA GLU A 529 10.02 15.72 -19.42
C GLU A 529 8.58 15.59 -18.89
N ASN A 530 7.94 16.71 -18.66
CA ASN A 530 6.54 16.77 -18.24
C ASN A 530 5.67 17.07 -19.47
N ASN A 531 5.03 16.02 -19.99
CA ASN A 531 4.22 16.06 -21.20
C ASN A 531 2.72 16.07 -20.84
N GLY A 532 2.27 17.17 -20.21
CA GLY A 532 0.89 17.37 -19.80
C GLY A 532 0.53 16.77 -18.43
N GLY A 533 1.46 16.18 -17.69
CA GLY A 533 1.24 15.63 -16.35
C GLY A 533 1.59 16.61 -15.23
N THR A 534 1.85 16.08 -14.05
CA THR A 534 2.18 16.87 -12.85
C THR A 534 3.55 16.50 -12.28
N LEU A 535 4.43 17.49 -12.11
CA LEU A 535 5.62 17.38 -11.26
C LEU A 535 5.32 18.10 -9.94
N GLU A 536 5.29 17.37 -8.83
CA GLU A 536 5.12 17.92 -7.49
C GLU A 536 6.43 17.87 -6.69
N ASN A 537 6.93 19.03 -6.25
CA ASN A 537 8.08 19.13 -5.36
C ASN A 537 7.62 19.37 -3.91
N LYS A 538 7.90 18.43 -3.01
CA LYS A 538 7.46 18.40 -1.60
C LYS A 538 8.45 19.04 -0.63
N GLY A 539 9.29 19.91 -1.06
CA GLY A 539 10.23 20.58 -0.17
C GLY A 539 11.50 21.00 -0.89
N SER A 540 12.31 21.80 -0.23
CA SER A 540 13.59 22.23 -0.79
C SER A 540 14.65 21.14 -0.71
N GLY A 541 15.47 20.99 -1.76
CA GLY A 541 16.60 20.07 -1.80
C GLY A 541 16.48 18.94 -2.82
N ALA A 542 15.36 18.79 -3.52
CA ALA A 542 15.27 17.93 -4.70
C ALA A 542 16.11 18.52 -5.85
N VAL A 543 16.81 17.65 -6.60
CA VAL A 543 17.70 18.04 -7.70
C VAL A 543 17.40 17.23 -8.96
N ILE A 544 17.16 17.91 -10.07
CA ILE A 544 17.19 17.35 -11.42
C ILE A 544 18.56 17.67 -12.01
N THR A 545 19.35 16.66 -12.33
CA THR A 545 20.75 16.87 -12.77
C THR A 545 20.87 17.20 -14.25
N GLY A 546 19.87 16.86 -15.07
CA GLY A 546 19.70 17.26 -16.47
C GLY A 546 18.73 18.43 -16.63
N ASN A 547 18.02 18.46 -17.74
CA ASN A 547 17.04 19.48 -18.06
C ASN A 547 15.66 19.15 -17.47
N TYR A 548 14.87 20.17 -17.19
CA TYR A 548 13.44 20.06 -16.97
C TYR A 548 12.70 20.70 -18.12
N THR A 549 11.85 19.94 -18.80
CA THR A 549 11.03 20.46 -19.91
C THR A 549 9.56 20.26 -19.56
N ALA A 550 8.76 21.31 -19.63
CA ALA A 550 7.31 21.27 -19.42
C ALA A 550 6.61 21.72 -20.72
N THR A 551 5.71 20.87 -21.21
CA THR A 551 4.92 21.14 -22.43
C THR A 551 3.51 21.60 -22.08
N ASN A 552 2.70 21.91 -23.08
CA ASN A 552 1.32 22.36 -22.92
C ASN A 552 0.50 21.40 -22.04
N GLY A 553 -0.24 21.97 -21.09
CA GLY A 553 -1.06 21.23 -20.11
C GLY A 553 -0.29 20.75 -18.88
N SER A 554 1.04 20.94 -18.84
CA SER A 554 1.86 20.52 -17.70
C SER A 554 1.60 21.35 -16.46
N VAL A 555 1.62 20.69 -15.31
CA VAL A 555 1.54 21.33 -14.00
C VAL A 555 2.85 21.12 -13.24
N THR A 556 3.48 22.20 -12.81
CA THR A 556 4.53 22.17 -11.80
C THR A 556 3.91 22.57 -10.47
N LYS A 557 3.88 21.65 -9.51
CA LYS A 557 3.28 21.88 -8.19
C LYS A 557 4.37 22.01 -7.14
N ALA A 558 4.35 23.09 -6.38
CA ALA A 558 5.32 23.36 -5.33
C ALA A 558 4.66 23.99 -4.11
N GLU A 559 5.20 23.71 -2.93
CA GLU A 559 4.81 24.41 -1.71
C GLU A 559 5.49 25.78 -1.67
N ILE A 560 4.76 26.81 -1.24
CA ILE A 560 5.28 28.18 -1.12
C ILE A 560 6.52 28.18 -0.21
N GLY A 561 7.61 28.77 -0.70
CA GLY A 561 8.90 28.80 0.01
C GLY A 561 9.79 27.60 -0.25
N THR A 562 9.37 26.61 -1.04
CA THR A 562 10.21 25.46 -1.43
C THR A 562 10.83 25.64 -2.81
N LYS A 563 12.06 25.13 -2.99
CA LYS A 563 12.84 25.27 -4.21
C LYS A 563 13.20 23.92 -4.84
N LEU A 564 12.94 23.79 -6.14
CA LEU A 564 13.49 22.74 -7.00
C LEU A 564 14.78 23.24 -7.67
N THR A 565 15.86 22.47 -7.59
CA THR A 565 17.12 22.78 -8.27
C THR A 565 17.23 21.96 -9.56
N VAL A 566 17.54 22.61 -10.67
CA VAL A 566 17.80 22.00 -11.98
C VAL A 566 19.23 22.35 -12.42
N LYS A 567 20.09 21.34 -12.58
CA LYS A 567 21.49 21.55 -13.02
C LYS A 567 21.61 21.84 -14.52
N GLY A 568 20.62 21.44 -15.29
CA GLY A 568 20.45 21.77 -16.70
C GLY A 568 19.67 23.06 -16.92
N ALA A 569 19.08 23.17 -18.11
CA ALA A 569 18.13 24.21 -18.46
C ALA A 569 16.69 23.85 -18.07
N VAL A 570 15.86 24.85 -17.83
CA VAL A 570 14.41 24.72 -17.71
C VAL A 570 13.75 25.26 -18.96
N ASN A 571 12.90 24.47 -19.62
CA ASN A 571 12.17 24.86 -20.81
C ASN A 571 10.66 24.80 -20.52
N LEU A 572 10.02 25.96 -20.50
CA LEU A 572 8.59 26.13 -20.29
C LEU A 572 7.94 26.46 -21.65
N ASN A 573 7.44 25.42 -22.34
CA ASN A 573 7.05 25.50 -23.75
C ASN A 573 5.59 25.99 -23.99
N GLY A 574 5.07 26.89 -23.18
CA GLY A 574 3.70 27.43 -23.29
C GLY A 574 2.61 26.48 -22.74
N GLY A 575 1.49 27.05 -22.32
CA GLY A 575 0.36 26.33 -21.74
C GLY A 575 0.64 25.69 -20.36
N ASN A 576 1.71 26.11 -19.69
CA ASN A 576 2.16 25.56 -18.41
C ASN A 576 1.52 26.24 -17.22
N THR A 577 1.28 25.50 -16.17
CA THR A 577 0.72 25.99 -14.90
C THR A 577 1.71 25.79 -13.77
N LEU A 578 1.99 26.85 -13.01
CA LEU A 578 2.56 26.73 -11.67
C LEU A 578 1.43 26.66 -10.66
N ARG A 579 1.31 25.52 -9.96
CA ARG A 579 0.34 25.35 -8.87
C ARG A 579 1.04 25.39 -7.54
N GLN A 580 0.71 26.38 -6.72
CA GLN A 580 1.30 26.56 -5.41
C GLN A 580 0.40 26.03 -4.30
N THR A 581 1.00 25.35 -3.35
CA THR A 581 0.37 24.88 -2.12
C THR A 581 1.03 25.56 -0.92
N MET A 582 0.39 25.51 0.24
CA MET A 582 0.91 26.13 1.45
C MET A 582 0.74 25.18 2.65
N SER A 583 1.67 25.17 3.58
CA SER A 583 1.56 24.50 4.89
C SER A 583 1.23 25.50 5.99
N GLY A 584 1.83 26.69 5.94
CA GLY A 584 1.68 27.77 6.91
C GLY A 584 0.73 28.88 6.46
N TYR A 585 0.48 29.83 7.34
CA TYR A 585 -0.30 31.04 7.07
C TYR A 585 0.53 32.04 6.22
N ILE A 586 -0.11 32.67 5.23
CA ILE A 586 0.47 33.70 4.37
C ILE A 586 -0.12 35.05 4.78
N THR A 587 0.74 36.05 5.04
CA THR A 587 0.32 37.41 5.42
C THR A 587 -0.10 38.24 4.20
N ALA A 588 -0.71 39.42 4.47
CA ALA A 588 -1.01 40.38 3.42
C ALA A 588 0.24 41.00 2.77
N LYS A 589 1.37 41.02 3.50
CA LYS A 589 2.65 41.49 2.97
C LYS A 589 3.17 40.51 1.89
N PRO A 590 3.50 41.01 0.68
CA PRO A 590 4.02 40.12 -0.36
C PRO A 590 5.26 39.37 0.08
N LEU A 591 5.24 38.03 -0.11
CA LEU A 591 6.35 37.14 0.12
C LEU A 591 6.86 36.59 -1.21
N SER A 592 8.10 36.93 -1.57
CA SER A 592 8.76 36.39 -2.77
C SER A 592 9.65 35.21 -2.40
N SER A 593 9.60 34.15 -3.19
CA SER A 593 10.45 32.96 -3.02
C SER A 593 10.83 32.33 -4.35
N THR A 594 12.03 31.77 -4.43
CA THR A 594 12.48 31.03 -5.60
C THR A 594 11.80 29.65 -5.60
N VAL A 595 11.05 29.33 -6.66
CA VAL A 595 10.37 28.04 -6.85
C VAL A 595 11.25 27.05 -7.63
N ILE A 596 11.93 27.55 -8.67
CA ILE A 596 12.88 26.80 -9.50
C ILE A 596 14.16 27.61 -9.65
N GLU A 597 15.31 26.96 -9.56
CA GLU A 597 16.60 27.54 -9.90
C GLU A 597 17.31 26.64 -10.90
N ALA A 598 17.70 27.17 -12.07
CA ALA A 598 18.29 26.43 -13.18
C ALA A 598 19.72 26.91 -13.47
N GLU A 599 20.73 26.04 -13.40
CA GLU A 599 22.13 26.47 -13.61
C GLU A 599 22.41 26.94 -15.07
N LYS A 600 21.70 26.37 -16.06
CA LYS A 600 21.86 26.69 -17.48
C LYS A 600 20.77 27.60 -18.03
N GLY A 601 20.04 28.30 -17.15
CA GLY A 601 19.00 29.27 -17.52
C GLY A 601 17.61 28.68 -17.71
N ILE A 602 16.66 29.60 -17.90
CA ILE A 602 15.22 29.28 -18.03
C ILE A 602 14.73 29.91 -19.34
N ASN A 603 14.09 29.09 -20.17
CA ASN A 603 13.44 29.50 -21.42
C ASN A 603 11.90 29.43 -21.23
N GLY A 604 11.21 30.53 -21.54
CA GLY A 604 9.75 30.60 -21.38
C GLY A 604 9.34 31.02 -19.97
N THR A 605 8.04 31.00 -19.73
CA THR A 605 7.38 31.40 -18.48
C THR A 605 6.22 30.47 -18.18
N PHE A 606 5.71 30.47 -16.93
CA PHE A 606 4.42 29.89 -16.64
C PHE A 606 3.31 30.80 -17.12
N ASP A 607 2.38 30.28 -17.92
CA ASP A 607 1.23 31.03 -18.43
C ASP A 607 0.14 31.21 -17.39
N LYS A 608 0.08 30.31 -16.41
CA LYS A 608 -0.91 30.34 -15.34
C LYS A 608 -0.24 30.09 -14.00
N VAL A 609 -0.63 30.86 -12.99
CA VAL A 609 -0.30 30.62 -11.58
C VAL A 609 -1.59 30.32 -10.82
N GLU A 610 -1.67 29.13 -10.22
CA GLU A 610 -2.78 28.70 -9.37
C GLU A 610 -2.32 28.71 -7.91
N THR A 611 -3.12 29.35 -7.07
CA THR A 611 -2.91 29.44 -5.62
C THR A 611 -4.18 29.04 -4.88
N PRO A 612 -4.13 28.73 -3.56
CA PRO A 612 -5.33 28.61 -2.74
C PRO A 612 -6.23 29.84 -2.86
N GLU A 613 -7.52 29.69 -2.70
CA GLU A 613 -8.54 30.70 -3.00
C GLU A 613 -8.31 32.06 -2.32
N LEU A 614 -7.85 32.09 -1.08
CA LEU A 614 -7.56 33.33 -0.35
C LEU A 614 -6.13 33.83 -0.52
N ILE A 615 -5.41 33.34 -1.53
CA ILE A 615 -4.04 33.78 -1.83
C ILE A 615 -3.98 34.40 -3.23
N ASN A 616 -3.34 35.55 -3.34
CA ASN A 616 -2.87 36.09 -4.61
C ASN A 616 -1.52 35.50 -4.93
N GLY A 617 -1.25 35.18 -6.18
CA GLY A 617 0.04 34.67 -6.60
C GLY A 617 0.39 35.10 -8.03
N SER A 618 1.66 35.38 -8.24
CA SER A 618 2.27 35.59 -9.53
C SER A 618 3.61 34.86 -9.59
N ALA A 619 4.13 34.66 -10.80
CA ALA A 619 5.47 34.13 -11.01
C ALA A 619 6.16 34.88 -12.15
N THR A 620 7.43 35.15 -11.96
CA THR A 620 8.30 35.84 -12.95
C THR A 620 9.60 35.05 -13.12
N VAL A 621 10.23 35.19 -14.27
CA VAL A 621 11.57 34.68 -14.52
C VAL A 621 12.58 35.78 -14.29
N GLU A 622 13.48 35.58 -13.34
CA GLU A 622 14.52 36.51 -12.96
C GLU A 622 15.89 35.86 -13.14
N GLY A 623 16.52 36.08 -14.29
CA GLY A 623 17.78 35.44 -14.63
C GLY A 623 17.63 33.91 -14.73
N ASN A 624 18.26 33.18 -13.82
CA ASN A 624 18.19 31.70 -13.76
C ASN A 624 17.17 31.18 -12.73
N LYS A 625 16.22 32.03 -12.32
CA LYS A 625 15.24 31.64 -11.28
C LYS A 625 13.81 31.90 -11.74
N VAL A 626 12.90 31.03 -11.37
CA VAL A 626 11.47 31.32 -11.28
C VAL A 626 11.18 31.83 -9.88
N VAL A 627 10.79 33.09 -9.77
CA VAL A 627 10.41 33.71 -8.49
C VAL A 627 8.90 33.81 -8.44
N SER A 628 8.33 33.30 -7.39
CA SER A 628 6.91 33.48 -7.10
C SER A 628 6.72 34.45 -5.96
N THR A 629 5.76 35.37 -6.15
CA THR A 629 5.33 36.33 -5.13
C THR A 629 3.88 36.03 -4.75
N VAL A 630 3.64 35.82 -3.46
CA VAL A 630 2.31 35.51 -2.90
C VAL A 630 1.96 36.47 -1.79
N SER A 631 0.67 36.74 -1.60
CA SER A 631 0.11 37.46 -0.47
C SER A 631 -1.32 37.00 -0.21
N ARG A 632 -1.83 37.13 1.01
CA ARG A 632 -3.24 36.82 1.23
C ARG A 632 -4.16 37.86 0.59
N LYS A 633 -5.34 37.41 0.18
CA LYS A 633 -6.44 38.30 -0.19
C LYS A 633 -7.10 38.87 1.07
N ASN A 634 -7.74 40.01 0.93
CA ASN A 634 -8.67 40.50 1.95
C ASN A 634 -9.91 39.58 1.96
N VAL A 635 -10.27 39.08 3.11
CA VAL A 635 -11.37 38.10 3.23
C VAL A 635 -12.73 38.73 2.98
N GLU A 636 -12.94 39.97 3.45
CA GLU A 636 -14.17 40.73 3.24
C GLU A 636 -14.39 41.02 1.75
N ASP A 637 -13.34 41.54 1.06
CA ASP A 637 -13.39 41.81 -0.38
C ASP A 637 -13.66 40.52 -1.17
N TYR A 638 -13.01 39.42 -0.81
CA TYR A 638 -13.20 38.12 -1.47
C TYR A 638 -14.63 37.60 -1.31
N VAL A 639 -15.18 37.64 -0.10
CA VAL A 639 -16.54 37.16 0.20
C VAL A 639 -17.59 37.99 -0.49
N SER A 640 -17.38 39.30 -0.61
CA SER A 640 -18.30 40.20 -1.32
C SER A 640 -18.45 39.88 -2.82
N THR A 641 -17.44 39.23 -3.41
CA THR A 641 -17.48 38.78 -4.82
C THR A 641 -18.24 37.49 -5.01
N LEU A 642 -18.57 36.76 -3.91
CA LEU A 642 -19.30 35.53 -3.97
C LEU A 642 -20.80 35.76 -4.01
N SER A 643 -21.51 35.04 -4.90
CA SER A 643 -22.99 35.05 -4.95
C SER A 643 -23.68 34.49 -3.68
N LEU A 644 -22.89 34.06 -2.71
CA LEU A 644 -23.32 33.49 -1.43
C LEU A 644 -23.30 34.50 -0.28
N SER A 645 -22.96 35.78 -0.54
CA SER A 645 -22.86 36.81 0.50
C SER A 645 -24.26 37.16 1.05
N ASP A 646 -24.39 37.08 2.35
CA ASP A 646 -25.49 37.59 3.16
C ASP A 646 -24.93 38.38 4.34
N THR A 647 -25.80 39.06 5.10
CA THR A 647 -25.38 39.93 6.20
C THR A 647 -24.54 39.18 7.23
N MET A 648 -24.88 37.92 7.55
CA MET A 648 -24.15 37.13 8.52
C MET A 648 -22.75 36.74 8.02
N ARG A 649 -22.68 36.25 6.81
CA ARG A 649 -21.39 35.84 6.19
C ARG A 649 -20.48 37.05 5.97
N ASN A 650 -21.04 38.20 5.56
CA ASN A 650 -20.28 39.43 5.44
C ASN A 650 -19.73 39.92 6.78
N ASN A 651 -20.53 39.90 7.83
CA ASN A 651 -20.07 40.24 9.20
C ASN A 651 -19.01 39.25 9.70
N THR A 652 -19.17 37.96 9.39
CA THR A 652 -18.17 36.94 9.72
C THR A 652 -16.86 37.19 8.98
N ALA A 653 -16.93 37.50 7.68
CA ALA A 653 -15.78 37.84 6.86
C ALA A 653 -15.03 39.09 7.38
N GLN A 654 -15.76 40.11 7.79
CA GLN A 654 -15.21 41.33 8.40
C GLN A 654 -14.49 41.06 9.73
N ASN A 655 -15.09 40.25 10.61
CA ASN A 655 -14.46 39.84 11.87
C ASN A 655 -13.20 38.99 11.62
N LEU A 656 -13.25 38.10 10.60
CA LEU A 656 -12.14 37.27 10.20
C LEU A 656 -11.00 38.13 9.58
N GLU A 657 -11.33 39.11 8.76
CA GLU A 657 -10.35 40.05 8.18
C GLU A 657 -9.67 40.87 9.30
N THR A 658 -10.44 41.34 10.29
CA THR A 658 -9.89 42.04 11.46
C THR A 658 -8.90 41.17 12.24
N SER A 659 -9.27 39.89 12.45
CA SER A 659 -8.42 38.89 13.11
C SER A 659 -7.16 38.57 12.30
N PHE A 660 -7.28 38.52 10.98
CA PHE A 660 -6.14 38.27 10.10
C PHE A 660 -5.19 39.47 10.03
N LYS A 661 -5.70 40.71 10.06
CA LYS A 661 -4.85 41.93 10.15
C LYS A 661 -4.03 41.95 11.45
N GLU A 662 -4.65 41.59 12.58
CA GLU A 662 -3.93 41.46 13.84
C GLU A 662 -2.87 40.33 13.76
N LEU A 663 -3.24 39.16 13.21
CA LEU A 663 -2.29 38.04 13.02
C LEU A 663 -1.11 38.45 12.14
N ASP A 664 -1.34 39.17 11.02
CA ASP A 664 -0.30 39.71 10.14
C ASP A 664 0.66 40.58 10.95
N SER A 665 0.11 41.51 11.74
CA SER A 665 0.91 42.42 12.58
C SER A 665 1.76 41.66 13.61
N GLN A 666 1.20 40.66 14.27
CA GLN A 666 1.94 39.83 15.25
C GLN A 666 3.08 39.05 14.59
N ILE A 667 2.83 38.44 13.41
CA ILE A 667 3.84 37.68 12.67
C ILE A 667 4.94 38.63 12.15
N GLU A 668 4.60 39.78 11.59
CA GLU A 668 5.55 40.74 11.07
C GLU A 668 6.42 41.37 12.19
N ASN A 669 5.90 41.47 13.40
CA ASN A 669 6.63 41.90 14.59
C ASN A 669 7.42 40.79 15.29
N GLY A 670 7.43 39.55 14.73
CA GLY A 670 8.20 38.42 15.24
C GLY A 670 7.56 37.65 16.40
N ASN A 671 6.31 37.95 16.76
CA ASN A 671 5.57 37.29 17.85
C ASN A 671 4.96 35.92 17.44
N THR A 672 5.69 35.10 16.69
CA THR A 672 5.16 33.88 16.04
C THR A 672 4.74 32.80 17.03
N GLU A 673 5.44 32.63 18.14
CA GLU A 673 5.11 31.57 19.12
C GLU A 673 3.77 31.81 19.84
N ASN A 674 3.46 33.06 20.20
CA ASN A 674 2.22 33.38 20.86
C ASN A 674 0.97 33.17 19.98
N VAL A 675 1.13 33.26 18.66
CA VAL A 675 0.02 33.13 17.71
C VAL A 675 0.04 31.81 16.93
N LYS A 676 0.92 30.89 17.27
CA LYS A 676 1.15 29.63 16.53
C LYS A 676 -0.12 28.78 16.33
N SER A 677 -0.95 28.64 17.35
CA SER A 677 -2.20 27.89 17.26
C SER A 677 -3.20 28.58 16.33
N PHE A 678 -3.33 29.92 16.46
CA PHE A 678 -4.24 30.70 15.64
C PHE A 678 -3.76 30.74 14.19
N SER A 679 -2.46 30.91 13.91
CA SER A 679 -1.91 30.90 12.57
C SER A 679 -2.13 29.56 11.83
N ARG A 680 -2.09 28.42 12.54
CA ARG A 680 -2.45 27.11 11.97
C ARG A 680 -3.92 27.06 11.54
N SER A 681 -4.84 27.53 12.38
CA SER A 681 -6.27 27.60 12.07
C SER A 681 -6.54 28.56 10.90
N ALA A 682 -5.88 29.72 10.90
CA ALA A 682 -5.95 30.70 9.82
C ALA A 682 -5.44 30.14 8.48
N ALA A 683 -4.35 29.35 8.49
CA ALA A 683 -3.84 28.68 7.31
C ALA A 683 -4.85 27.66 6.74
N LEU A 684 -5.64 26.98 7.57
CA LEU A 684 -6.71 26.08 7.10
C LEU A 684 -7.81 26.86 6.39
N ILE A 685 -8.18 28.02 6.94
CA ILE A 685 -9.18 28.90 6.33
C ILE A 685 -8.68 29.43 4.97
N GLN A 686 -7.40 29.80 4.87
CA GLN A 686 -6.80 30.26 3.60
C GLN A 686 -6.82 29.17 2.50
N LYS A 687 -6.87 27.91 2.87
CA LYS A 687 -6.96 26.76 1.96
C LYS A 687 -8.39 26.39 1.57
N MET A 688 -9.40 27.06 2.12
CA MET A 688 -10.79 26.70 1.80
C MET A 688 -11.04 26.78 0.30
N SER A 689 -11.81 25.83 -0.22
CA SER A 689 -12.26 25.85 -1.61
C SER A 689 -13.55 26.66 -1.74
N LEU A 690 -13.75 27.25 -2.90
CA LEU A 690 -14.97 28.03 -3.20
C LEU A 690 -16.27 27.29 -2.87
N PRO A 691 -16.45 25.98 -3.17
CA PRO A 691 -17.65 25.25 -2.81
C PRO A 691 -17.89 25.14 -1.29
N ASN A 692 -16.83 25.24 -0.47
CA ASN A 692 -16.91 25.11 0.98
C ASN A 692 -16.93 26.47 1.71
N ALA A 693 -16.74 27.58 1.01
CA ALA A 693 -16.61 28.89 1.61
C ALA A 693 -17.84 29.29 2.47
N ALA A 694 -19.06 29.03 1.98
CA ALA A 694 -20.28 29.27 2.72
C ALA A 694 -20.35 28.49 4.03
N ALA A 695 -20.05 27.19 4.01
CA ALA A 695 -20.06 26.32 5.18
C ALA A 695 -19.00 26.73 6.21
N VAL A 696 -17.81 27.16 5.74
CA VAL A 696 -16.75 27.67 6.63
C VAL A 696 -17.18 28.98 7.31
N LEU A 697 -17.75 29.93 6.56
CA LEU A 697 -18.24 31.17 7.13
C LEU A 697 -19.40 30.95 8.10
N ASP A 698 -20.33 30.07 7.77
CA ASP A 698 -21.45 29.68 8.65
C ASP A 698 -20.93 29.05 9.95
N SER A 699 -19.93 28.18 9.86
CA SER A 699 -19.26 27.56 11.01
C SER A 699 -18.56 28.59 11.91
N LEU A 700 -17.92 29.59 11.32
CA LEU A 700 -17.22 30.65 12.05
C LEU A 700 -18.12 31.73 12.58
N SER A 701 -19.37 31.85 12.13
CA SER A 701 -20.36 32.87 12.55
C SER A 701 -20.81 32.73 13.97
N GLY A 702 -20.56 31.59 14.63
CA GLY A 702 -21.12 31.28 15.95
C GLY A 702 -22.60 30.89 15.92
N GLN A 703 -23.23 30.74 14.77
CA GLN A 703 -24.63 30.35 14.59
C GLN A 703 -24.99 29.07 15.37
N ILE A 704 -24.05 28.12 15.45
CA ILE A 704 -24.25 26.86 16.17
C ILE A 704 -24.54 27.09 17.66
N TYR A 705 -23.91 28.10 18.29
CA TYR A 705 -24.12 28.43 19.71
C TYR A 705 -25.50 29.09 19.90
N ALA A 706 -25.88 29.99 19.01
CA ALA A 706 -27.20 30.63 19.05
C ALA A 706 -28.30 29.58 18.77
N SER A 707 -28.09 28.66 17.84
CA SER A 707 -29.02 27.58 17.53
C SER A 707 -29.16 26.60 18.70
N ALA A 708 -28.02 26.23 19.35
CA ALA A 708 -28.03 25.35 20.51
C ALA A 708 -28.78 26.00 21.70
N GLN A 709 -28.60 27.31 21.95
CA GLN A 709 -29.34 28.04 22.95
C GLN A 709 -30.84 28.07 22.64
N ALA A 710 -31.22 28.38 21.42
CA ALA A 710 -32.61 28.39 20.97
C ALA A 710 -33.27 27.01 21.08
N LEU A 711 -32.56 25.94 20.72
CA LEU A 711 -33.01 24.57 20.91
C LEU A 711 -33.22 24.20 22.36
N THR A 712 -32.29 24.59 23.25
CA THR A 712 -32.45 24.36 24.68
C THR A 712 -33.68 25.04 25.22
N PHE A 713 -33.95 26.27 24.78
CA PHE A 713 -35.16 27.00 25.14
C PHE A 713 -36.42 26.36 24.59
N GLN A 714 -36.45 25.97 23.32
CA GLN A 714 -37.56 25.26 22.68
C GLN A 714 -37.83 23.92 23.36
N HIS A 715 -36.79 23.19 23.72
CA HIS A 715 -36.90 21.95 24.46
C HIS A 715 -37.56 22.17 25.83
N SER A 716 -37.10 23.15 26.60
CA SER A 716 -37.67 23.48 27.88
C SER A 716 -39.14 23.89 27.75
N GLN A 717 -39.51 24.64 26.72
CA GLN A 717 -40.89 25.02 26.46
C GLN A 717 -41.77 23.79 26.14
N THR A 718 -41.26 22.84 25.35
CA THR A 718 -42.00 21.61 24.96
C THR A 718 -42.25 20.75 26.20
N VAL A 719 -41.22 20.50 27.01
CA VAL A 719 -41.36 19.76 28.27
C VAL A 719 -42.35 20.45 29.24
N ASN A 720 -42.25 21.78 29.38
CA ASN A 720 -43.17 22.55 30.24
C ASN A 720 -44.60 22.53 29.75
N LYS A 721 -44.83 22.52 28.43
CA LYS A 721 -46.15 22.41 27.84
C LYS A 721 -46.82 21.10 28.22
N ASP A 722 -46.14 19.98 28.14
CA ASP A 722 -46.67 18.66 28.48
C ASP A 722 -46.96 18.55 30.00
N LEU A 723 -46.06 19.09 30.86
CA LEU A 723 -46.33 19.18 32.27
C LEU A 723 -47.56 20.06 32.57
N SER A 724 -47.70 21.19 31.87
CA SER A 724 -48.88 22.05 31.97
C SER A 724 -50.16 21.38 31.58
N ASN A 725 -50.15 20.63 30.47
CA ASN A 725 -51.25 19.84 29.99
C ASN A 725 -51.69 18.80 31.06
N ARG A 726 -50.69 18.14 31.69
CA ARG A 726 -50.97 17.16 32.75
C ARG A 726 -51.60 17.85 33.97
N LEU A 727 -51.12 19.01 34.35
CA LEU A 727 -51.70 19.78 35.47
C LEU A 727 -53.16 20.23 35.21
N VAL A 728 -53.46 20.68 33.96
CA VAL A 728 -54.81 21.01 33.54
C VAL A 728 -55.73 19.78 33.62
N MET A 729 -55.24 18.64 33.10
CA MET A 729 -55.98 17.37 33.15
C MET A 729 -56.27 16.96 34.60
N LEU A 730 -55.31 17.03 35.51
CA LEU A 730 -55.48 16.73 36.93
C LEU A 730 -56.45 17.69 37.58
N GLY A 731 -56.46 18.97 37.18
CA GLY A 731 -57.38 19.99 37.67
C GLY A 731 -58.83 19.80 37.21
N THR A 732 -59.10 19.02 36.16
CA THR A 732 -60.45 18.73 35.65
C THR A 732 -61.07 17.43 36.18
N LEU A 733 -60.27 16.61 36.89
CA LEU A 733 -60.79 15.39 37.50
C LEU A 733 -61.52 15.69 38.81
N ASP A 734 -62.81 15.41 38.84
CA ASP A 734 -63.70 15.71 40.01
C ASP A 734 -63.43 14.79 41.19
N ASN A 735 -62.82 13.69 41.11
CA ASN A 735 -62.41 12.77 42.19
C ASN A 735 -61.04 12.18 41.94
N VAL A 736 -60.01 12.90 42.27
CA VAL A 736 -58.67 12.34 42.43
C VAL A 736 -58.56 11.70 43.79
N GLY A 737 -58.90 10.40 43.87
CA GLY A 737 -58.75 9.69 45.19
C GLY A 737 -57.27 9.67 45.57
N ASP A 738 -56.94 9.19 46.78
CA ASP A 738 -55.54 9.12 47.32
C ASP A 738 -54.60 8.17 46.53
N ASN A 739 -54.91 7.98 45.31
CA ASN A 739 -54.14 7.07 44.42
C ASN A 739 -52.97 7.78 43.70
N ALA A 740 -51.82 7.08 43.59
CA ALA A 740 -50.72 7.53 42.79
C ALA A 740 -50.99 7.21 41.31
N GLY A 741 -50.81 8.22 40.46
CA GLY A 741 -50.92 8.08 38.99
C GLY A 741 -49.53 7.98 38.34
N LEU A 742 -49.28 6.92 37.56
CA LEU A 742 -48.14 6.83 36.65
C LEU A 742 -48.61 7.30 35.28
N TRP A 743 -47.80 8.13 34.62
CA TRP A 743 -48.12 8.60 33.28
C TRP A 743 -46.87 8.62 32.39
N VAL A 744 -47.07 8.46 31.12
CA VAL A 744 -46.05 8.49 30.06
C VAL A 744 -46.59 9.34 28.92
N THR A 745 -45.75 10.19 28.34
CA THR A 745 -46.09 10.96 27.13
C THR A 745 -44.92 10.96 26.18
N GLY A 746 -45.22 10.95 24.87
CA GLY A 746 -44.26 11.14 23.81
C GLY A 746 -44.05 12.63 23.54
N ILE A 747 -42.81 13.01 23.29
CA ILE A 747 -42.44 14.36 22.88
C ILE A 747 -42.10 14.34 21.42
N GLU A 748 -42.81 15.14 20.62
CA GLU A 748 -42.46 15.38 19.21
C GLU A 748 -42.74 16.86 18.90
N ALA A 749 -41.73 17.55 18.39
CA ALA A 749 -41.86 18.93 17.96
C ALA A 749 -41.01 19.21 16.73
N ASN A 750 -41.65 19.79 15.74
CA ASN A 750 -41.02 20.29 14.53
C ASN A 750 -41.02 21.82 14.57
N GLY A 751 -39.86 22.43 14.31
CA GLY A 751 -39.72 23.88 14.37
C GLY A 751 -38.82 24.42 13.26
N ARG A 752 -38.79 25.74 13.19
CA ARG A 752 -37.85 26.48 12.36
C ARG A 752 -37.23 27.59 13.20
N LEU A 753 -35.92 27.58 13.28
CA LEU A 753 -35.17 28.70 13.83
C LEU A 753 -34.96 29.74 12.74
N ARG A 754 -35.49 30.94 12.95
CA ARG A 754 -35.30 32.06 12.04
C ARG A 754 -34.80 33.25 12.86
N GLN A 755 -33.69 33.82 12.42
CA GLN A 755 -33.17 35.07 12.95
C GLN A 755 -32.71 35.89 11.75
N GLU A 756 -32.94 37.20 11.80
CA GLU A 756 -32.49 38.09 10.74
C GLU A 756 -30.94 38.00 10.55
N GLY A 757 -30.49 37.78 9.35
CA GLY A 757 -29.06 37.60 9.02
C GLY A 757 -28.48 36.19 9.23
N PHE A 758 -29.32 35.23 9.68
CA PHE A 758 -28.90 33.83 9.87
C PHE A 758 -29.62 32.88 8.90
N GLY A 759 -28.99 31.76 8.61
CA GLY A 759 -29.64 30.70 7.86
C GLY A 759 -30.83 30.11 8.61
N VAL A 760 -31.86 29.64 7.88
CA VAL A 760 -33.03 29.00 8.48
C VAL A 760 -32.67 27.57 8.88
N GLY A 761 -32.58 27.29 10.18
CA GLY A 761 -32.45 25.94 10.71
C GLY A 761 -33.84 25.27 10.83
N LYS A 762 -33.97 24.04 10.37
CA LYS A 762 -35.13 23.18 10.68
C LYS A 762 -34.76 22.34 11.89
N THR A 763 -35.66 22.35 12.88
CA THR A 763 -35.44 21.61 14.13
C THR A 763 -36.44 20.47 14.24
N HIS A 764 -36.00 19.32 14.68
CA HIS A 764 -36.83 18.18 15.00
C HIS A 764 -36.45 17.67 16.38
N THR A 765 -37.38 17.71 17.31
CA THR A 765 -37.20 17.22 18.67
C THR A 765 -38.13 16.04 18.91
N TYR A 766 -37.58 14.94 19.39
CA TYR A 766 -38.33 13.73 19.71
C TYR A 766 -37.83 13.11 21.02
N GLY A 767 -38.74 12.45 21.74
CA GLY A 767 -38.39 11.87 23.04
C GLY A 767 -39.58 11.38 23.82
N GLY A 768 -39.43 11.26 25.10
CA GLY A 768 -40.49 10.84 26.01
C GLY A 768 -40.33 11.41 27.43
N GLN A 769 -41.42 11.45 28.14
CA GLN A 769 -41.49 11.85 29.50
C GLN A 769 -42.27 10.82 30.31
N VAL A 770 -41.79 10.47 31.48
CA VAL A 770 -42.47 9.60 32.43
C VAL A 770 -42.57 10.34 33.77
N GLY A 771 -43.72 10.29 34.38
CA GLY A 771 -43.94 10.94 35.67
C GLY A 771 -44.87 10.12 36.54
N ILE A 772 -44.78 10.46 37.82
CA ILE A 772 -45.68 9.95 38.83
C ILE A 772 -46.24 11.13 39.61
N ASP A 773 -47.54 11.12 39.83
CA ASP A 773 -48.24 12.10 40.69
C ASP A 773 -49.05 11.37 41.75
N LYS A 774 -49.22 12.01 42.88
CA LYS A 774 -50.07 11.54 44.01
C LYS A 774 -50.87 12.68 44.55
N ALA A 775 -52.16 12.45 44.75
CA ALA A 775 -53.06 13.36 45.45
C ALA A 775 -53.00 13.10 46.96
N PHE A 776 -53.05 14.17 47.73
CA PHE A 776 -53.12 14.20 49.17
C PHE A 776 -54.40 14.95 49.55
N GLY A 777 -55.44 14.16 49.68
CA GLY A 777 -56.83 14.73 49.88
C GLY A 777 -57.25 15.53 48.61
N ASN A 778 -58.22 16.40 48.82
CA ASN A 778 -58.83 17.17 47.72
C ASN A 778 -58.12 18.50 47.40
N SER A 779 -56.97 18.78 48.02
CA SER A 779 -56.37 20.11 47.95
C SER A 779 -54.93 20.16 47.47
N LEU A 780 -54.17 19.04 47.45
CA LEU A 780 -52.75 18.99 47.08
C LEU A 780 -52.49 17.81 46.23
N ILE A 781 -51.83 18.06 45.10
CA ILE A 781 -51.27 17.03 44.28
C ILE A 781 -49.74 17.30 44.16
N LEU A 782 -48.90 16.29 44.42
CA LEU A 782 -47.47 16.33 44.24
C LEU A 782 -47.11 15.33 43.22
N GLY A 783 -46.23 15.73 42.32
CA GLY A 783 -45.70 14.84 41.23
C GLY A 783 -44.27 15.17 40.90
N THR A 784 -43.62 14.20 40.28
CA THR A 784 -42.30 14.33 39.69
C THR A 784 -42.32 13.68 38.32
N ALA A 785 -41.54 14.23 37.42
CA ALA A 785 -41.39 13.67 36.08
C ALA A 785 -39.91 13.68 35.62
N LEU A 786 -39.55 12.70 34.86
CA LEU A 786 -38.29 12.60 34.14
C LEU A 786 -38.53 12.66 32.64
N SER A 787 -37.82 13.51 31.92
CA SER A 787 -37.91 13.61 30.48
C SER A 787 -36.58 13.36 29.85
N TYR A 788 -36.60 12.68 28.70
CA TYR A 788 -35.50 12.51 27.81
C TYR A 788 -35.93 12.86 26.37
N SER A 789 -35.18 13.72 25.71
CA SER A 789 -35.42 14.00 24.30
C SER A 789 -34.14 14.32 23.57
N LYS A 790 -34.14 14.12 22.26
CA LYS A 790 -33.09 14.46 21.32
C LYS A 790 -33.62 15.53 20.36
N SER A 791 -32.79 16.54 20.10
CA SER A 791 -33.12 17.59 19.13
C SER A 791 -32.03 17.59 18.04
N ASP A 792 -32.46 17.59 16.78
CA ASP A 792 -31.62 17.72 15.59
C ASP A 792 -31.92 19.07 14.89
N VAL A 793 -30.86 19.71 14.30
CA VAL A 793 -30.96 20.97 13.54
C VAL A 793 -30.48 20.79 12.14
#